data_d21483d0a7446bc55ca1f25df69cd078
#
_entry.id   d21483d0a7446bc55ca1f25df69cd078
#
_cell.length_a   1.000
_cell.length_b   1.000
_cell.length_c   1.000
_cell.angle_alpha   90.00
_cell.angle_beta   90.00
_cell.angle_gamma   90.00
#
_symmetry.space_group_name_H-M   'P 1'
#
loop_
_entity.id
_entity.type
_entity.pdbx_description
1 polymer ?
#
loop_
_entity_poly.entity_id
_entity_poly.type
_entity_poly.pdbx_seq_one_letter_code
_entity_poly.pdbx_strand_id
1 'polypeptide(L)'
;MNFANIFSALEQLGLTAQKRALHIQFSNPDLTAQVFLQRIDGQHAINQGVSVELICLATSANIPLKQFIGCQAAIDQVTDRGQLFRTTGIITEAAQGQSDGALTVYKLKLEDATSLWHKRRNSRVFLNKSVIQVVEILHKEWQQRSPLFAASLSLDKTGLTKDYDIRPLIMQNNERDIDLIQRLLASEGVTSLIDEAQLKVSHFNEPIQPQKLRLIDDNTQYESLERRTIRFHRSSAIETSDSIINFTGQRSLQPTSVHIHRWQADILETEEGAGNVQSKYQHSDQYDNASLGLEQVWHFSPAWIPDLNGEDGATPSGNSQIERFNQNLSNYYDAQAKQFTAISTVRDAQVGYHFELDQHPSLELKDSADQQFLIISKNFYNQNNLPKDLSHQVETLLKQSDWQRPHLTVNNNEERQANQLVLQRRNITVVPEYNPLTQRPAVHPMRARVVGPSGEEIHVDEWGRIKVRFLFTRNEDHSHDGGAGANNNDTDSAWVDVLTPWAGEGYGARFLPRIGEIVVIDFFDGNIDRPFVVGRIHEAQRSPSKFDDKGKLPDTKKLAGIKSKEYQGSGYNQLRFDDTTNQISSQLHSSHGATQLNLGNLSHPKETDSSEGRGEGFELRTDQWGAVRAGQGLLLSTHAQDGASGNHLDTTEAKSQLESSLNNAKALSEVAKNQQTDPLEVLERIKGFINTLAQQDPKKADAFKSAVMMLASPNSIALSSNEDIHLSADGQISHSAGGSINLSTQKSLVGHASSKISLFAAQEGARLYAGKGKVEIQAQGDGADLIARKGIQIISTEDTIYIISPKEIKLIGDGSEVKLNGSGVFATTGGLFEVKSGQQKFTSGAKVEMKSREFKETPCYLTYEAKDLLGNPLANKKYLMILQNGDVIQGVTDSQGKTQKVTTPSPENISIYIEDENINSYNLKIKE
;
A
#
# COMPACT_ATOMS: atom_id res chain seq x y z
N MET A 1 -52.05 60.20 -3.51
CA MET A 1 -52.73 60.09 -2.21
C MET A 1 -51.73 59.46 -1.23
N ASN A 2 -51.63 60.08 -0.06
CA ASN A 2 -50.72 59.55 0.95
C ASN A 2 -51.28 58.21 1.49
N PHE A 3 -50.46 57.24 1.83
CA PHE A 3 -50.88 55.94 2.41
C PHE A 3 -51.73 56.13 3.67
N ALA A 4 -51.45 57.16 4.43
CA ALA A 4 -52.32 57.62 5.52
C ALA A 4 -53.78 57.85 5.07
N ASN A 5 -54.03 58.26 3.84
CA ASN A 5 -55.39 58.52 3.33
C ASN A 5 -56.07 57.24 2.88
N ILE A 6 -55.33 56.21 2.40
CA ILE A 6 -55.90 54.86 2.11
C ILE A 6 -56.14 54.14 3.44
N PHE A 7 -55.19 54.22 4.36
CA PHE A 7 -55.40 53.64 5.69
C PHE A 7 -56.53 54.32 6.46
N SER A 8 -56.64 55.65 6.40
CA SER A 8 -57.78 56.32 6.98
C SER A 8 -59.10 56.03 6.25
N ALA A 9 -59.07 55.85 4.94
CA ALA A 9 -60.28 55.44 4.19
C ALA A 9 -60.68 54.00 4.51
N LEU A 10 -59.73 53.09 4.66
CA LEU A 10 -59.93 51.70 5.13
C LEU A 10 -60.41 51.67 6.59
N GLU A 11 -59.86 52.50 7.44
CA GLU A 11 -60.30 52.65 8.85
C GLU A 11 -61.71 53.27 8.96
N GLN A 12 -62.03 54.25 8.13
CA GLN A 12 -63.38 54.80 8.06
C GLN A 12 -64.42 53.75 7.55
N LEU A 13 -64.02 52.77 6.75
CA LEU A 13 -64.85 51.65 6.35
C LEU A 13 -64.88 50.52 7.40
N GLY A 14 -64.32 50.73 8.59
CA GLY A 14 -64.34 49.77 9.69
C GLY A 14 -63.38 48.61 9.52
N LEU A 15 -62.46 48.68 8.61
CA LEU A 15 -61.36 47.71 8.40
C LEU A 15 -60.14 48.14 9.19
N THR A 16 -60.20 47.98 10.49
CA THR A 16 -59.00 48.15 11.36
C THR A 16 -57.98 47.09 11.02
N ALA A 17 -56.70 47.38 11.33
CA ALA A 17 -55.63 46.44 11.14
C ALA A 17 -55.96 45.05 11.71
N GLN A 18 -56.70 44.96 12.81
CA GLN A 18 -57.14 43.75 13.51
C GLN A 18 -58.24 42.97 12.74
N LYS A 19 -58.90 43.56 11.79
CA LYS A 19 -59.97 42.92 10.96
C LYS A 19 -59.47 42.40 9.56
N ARG A 20 -58.18 42.54 9.27
CA ARG A 20 -57.59 42.03 8.03
C ARG A 20 -57.25 40.55 8.17
N ALA A 21 -57.45 39.80 7.10
CA ALA A 21 -57.14 38.36 7.09
C ALA A 21 -55.61 38.06 7.06
N LEU A 22 -54.84 38.98 6.47
CA LEU A 22 -53.41 38.86 6.28
C LEU A 22 -52.67 40.14 6.69
N HIS A 23 -51.58 39.99 7.36
CA HIS A 23 -50.62 41.01 7.69
C HIS A 23 -49.22 40.63 7.23
N ILE A 24 -48.36 41.61 6.94
CA ILE A 24 -46.94 41.45 6.65
C ILE A 24 -46.12 42.44 7.48
N GLN A 25 -45.04 41.93 8.02
CA GLN A 25 -44.01 42.69 8.72
C GLN A 25 -42.68 42.39 8.06
N PHE A 26 -41.91 43.46 7.76
CA PHE A 26 -40.50 43.31 7.32
C PHE A 26 -39.57 43.71 8.47
N SER A 27 -38.33 43.19 8.44
CA SER A 27 -37.27 43.68 9.34
C SER A 27 -36.89 45.11 9.07
N ASN A 28 -37.24 45.66 7.90
CA ASN A 28 -37.17 47.06 7.57
C ASN A 28 -38.52 47.73 7.86
N PRO A 29 -38.64 48.62 8.90
CA PRO A 29 -39.88 49.25 9.25
C PRO A 29 -40.47 50.15 8.13
N ASP A 30 -39.61 50.76 7.31
CA ASP A 30 -40.07 51.60 6.21
C ASP A 30 -40.84 50.80 5.14
N LEU A 31 -40.41 49.54 4.89
CA LEU A 31 -41.15 48.62 4.00
C LEU A 31 -42.49 48.20 4.63
N THR A 32 -42.48 47.90 5.91
CA THR A 32 -43.68 47.52 6.67
C THR A 32 -44.75 48.64 6.59
N ALA A 33 -44.33 49.89 6.61
CA ALA A 33 -45.21 51.04 6.53
C ALA A 33 -45.73 51.31 5.10
N GLN A 34 -45.03 50.82 4.05
CA GLN A 34 -45.33 51.15 2.66
C GLN A 34 -46.02 50.03 1.90
N VAL A 35 -45.97 48.78 2.43
CA VAL A 35 -46.39 47.59 1.70
C VAL A 35 -47.53 46.86 2.40
N PHE A 36 -48.55 46.56 1.64
CA PHE A 36 -49.72 45.85 2.08
C PHE A 36 -49.79 44.47 1.48
N LEU A 37 -49.95 43.41 2.28
CA LEU A 37 -50.08 42.03 1.78
C LEU A 37 -51.52 41.77 1.27
N GLN A 38 -51.63 41.42 0.01
CA GLN A 38 -52.91 41.14 -0.62
C GLN A 38 -53.18 39.61 -0.73
N ARG A 39 -52.19 38.86 -1.12
CA ARG A 39 -52.36 37.43 -1.40
C ARG A 39 -51.09 36.68 -1.03
N ILE A 40 -51.28 35.46 -0.53
CA ILE A 40 -50.23 34.47 -0.35
C ILE A 40 -50.56 33.19 -1.09
N ASP A 41 -49.56 32.57 -1.67
CA ASP A 41 -49.61 31.28 -2.34
C ASP A 41 -48.35 30.52 -1.96
N GLY A 42 -48.46 29.47 -1.19
CA GLY A 42 -47.28 28.89 -0.57
C GLY A 42 -47.33 27.39 -0.46
N GLN A 43 -46.14 26.84 -0.24
CA GLN A 43 -45.92 25.45 0.05
C GLN A 43 -44.96 25.33 1.27
N HIS A 44 -45.24 24.34 2.07
CA HIS A 44 -44.37 23.91 3.16
C HIS A 44 -44.38 22.39 3.21
N ALA A 45 -43.22 21.75 3.30
CA ALA A 45 -43.12 20.31 3.42
C ALA A 45 -41.90 19.90 4.28
N ILE A 46 -42.02 18.76 4.92
CA ILE A 46 -40.89 18.10 5.59
C ILE A 46 -39.79 17.84 4.53
N ASN A 47 -38.55 18.09 4.87
CA ASN A 47 -37.34 17.98 4.02
C ASN A 47 -37.26 18.97 2.83
N GLN A 48 -38.24 19.87 2.62
CA GLN A 48 -38.26 20.84 1.51
C GLN A 48 -38.32 22.29 1.97
N GLY A 49 -38.71 22.52 3.23
CA GLY A 49 -38.82 23.86 3.80
C GLY A 49 -40.06 24.63 3.36
N VAL A 50 -39.98 25.95 3.45
CA VAL A 50 -41.08 26.91 3.20
C VAL A 50 -40.76 27.76 2.00
N SER A 51 -41.73 27.89 1.07
CA SER A 51 -41.68 28.85 -0.05
C SER A 51 -43.04 29.45 -0.27
N VAL A 52 -43.14 30.79 -0.27
CA VAL A 52 -44.42 31.53 -0.39
C VAL A 52 -44.26 32.64 -1.42
N GLU A 53 -45.09 32.67 -2.42
CA GLU A 53 -45.31 33.80 -3.29
C GLU A 53 -46.23 34.81 -2.62
N LEU A 54 -45.81 36.04 -2.55
CA LEU A 54 -46.55 37.13 -1.93
C LEU A 54 -46.92 38.17 -3.00
N ILE A 55 -48.19 38.48 -3.09
CA ILE A 55 -48.66 39.63 -3.85
C ILE A 55 -48.90 40.78 -2.86
N CYS A 56 -48.13 41.81 -3.05
CA CYS A 56 -48.15 43.00 -2.21
C CYS A 56 -48.61 44.21 -3.02
N LEU A 57 -49.23 45.16 -2.33
CA LEU A 57 -49.69 46.43 -2.90
C LEU A 57 -48.92 47.56 -2.24
N ALA A 58 -48.55 48.58 -3.01
CA ALA A 58 -47.97 49.80 -2.50
C ALA A 58 -48.52 51.01 -3.23
N THR A 59 -48.56 52.16 -2.60
CA THR A 59 -48.90 53.43 -3.25
C THR A 59 -47.74 54.07 -3.98
N SER A 60 -46.55 53.58 -3.77
CA SER A 60 -45.32 54.00 -4.43
C SER A 60 -44.97 53.02 -5.54
N ALA A 61 -44.80 53.52 -6.75
CA ALA A 61 -44.25 52.77 -7.87
C ALA A 61 -42.72 52.72 -7.84
N ASN A 62 -42.08 53.40 -6.90
CA ASN A 62 -40.65 53.61 -6.89
C ASN A 62 -39.95 52.98 -5.69
N ILE A 63 -40.49 51.89 -5.11
CA ILE A 63 -39.78 51.14 -4.07
C ILE A 63 -38.69 50.32 -4.76
N PRO A 64 -37.39 50.60 -4.50
CA PRO A 64 -36.34 49.86 -5.12
C PRO A 64 -36.43 48.36 -4.73
N LEU A 65 -36.48 47.47 -5.70
CA LEU A 65 -36.59 46.02 -5.47
C LEU A 65 -35.46 45.48 -4.58
N LYS A 66 -34.29 46.07 -4.64
CA LYS A 66 -33.13 45.72 -3.82
C LYS A 66 -33.42 45.86 -2.31
N GLN A 67 -34.34 46.72 -1.90
CA GLN A 67 -34.69 46.88 -0.47
C GLN A 67 -35.44 45.66 0.10
N PHE A 68 -36.13 44.90 -0.75
CA PHE A 68 -36.81 43.69 -0.36
C PHE A 68 -35.84 42.50 -0.23
N ILE A 69 -34.83 42.42 -1.10
CA ILE A 69 -33.94 41.26 -1.19
C ILE A 69 -33.11 41.15 0.08
N GLY A 70 -33.18 39.95 0.72
CA GLY A 70 -32.49 39.62 1.96
C GLY A 70 -33.14 40.23 3.20
N CYS A 71 -34.36 40.83 3.05
CA CYS A 71 -35.13 41.32 4.19
C CYS A 71 -35.85 40.11 4.84
N GLN A 72 -35.82 40.03 6.19
CA GLN A 72 -36.71 39.10 6.90
C GLN A 72 -38.15 39.62 6.80
N ALA A 73 -39.09 38.71 6.63
CA ALA A 73 -40.51 39.03 6.64
C ALA A 73 -41.30 37.99 7.45
N ALA A 74 -42.33 38.47 8.10
CA ALA A 74 -43.32 37.64 8.78
C ALA A 74 -44.69 37.90 8.18
N ILE A 75 -45.41 36.82 7.91
CA ILE A 75 -46.78 36.80 7.43
C ILE A 75 -47.67 36.31 8.57
N ASP A 76 -48.62 37.12 9.01
CA ASP A 76 -49.58 36.75 10.04
C ASP A 76 -50.97 36.58 9.43
N GLN A 77 -51.52 35.39 9.58
CA GLN A 77 -52.86 35.01 9.12
C GLN A 77 -53.81 34.98 10.32
N VAL A 78 -54.96 35.62 10.17
CA VAL A 78 -56.02 35.55 11.20
C VAL A 78 -56.71 34.21 11.13
N THR A 79 -56.70 33.41 12.19
CA THR A 79 -57.40 32.13 12.27
C THR A 79 -58.89 32.28 12.56
N ASP A 80 -59.66 31.21 12.46
CA ASP A 80 -61.07 31.14 12.86
C ASP A 80 -61.31 31.49 14.36
N ARG A 81 -60.28 31.35 15.19
CA ARG A 81 -60.29 31.67 16.60
C ARG A 81 -59.84 33.08 16.91
N GLY A 82 -59.55 33.89 15.87
CA GLY A 82 -59.11 35.26 16.01
C GLY A 82 -57.65 35.41 16.42
N GLN A 83 -56.86 34.37 16.43
CA GLN A 83 -55.44 34.39 16.72
C GLN A 83 -54.66 34.68 15.43
N LEU A 84 -53.45 35.24 15.57
CA LEU A 84 -52.52 35.43 14.46
C LEU A 84 -51.59 34.21 14.34
N PHE A 85 -51.68 33.51 13.26
CA PHE A 85 -50.79 32.40 12.90
C PHE A 85 -49.68 32.95 12.00
N ARG A 86 -48.44 32.79 12.46
CA ARG A 86 -47.25 33.42 11.87
C ARG A 86 -46.49 32.41 11.00
N THR A 87 -46.05 32.88 9.80
CA THR A 87 -45.07 32.24 8.94
C THR A 87 -43.95 33.23 8.63
N THR A 88 -42.70 32.89 8.94
CA THR A 88 -41.55 33.78 8.74
C THR A 88 -40.65 33.27 7.62
N GLY A 89 -39.72 34.11 7.17
CA GLY A 89 -38.70 33.75 6.17
C GLY A 89 -37.92 34.99 5.73
N ILE A 90 -37.20 34.82 4.63
CA ILE A 90 -36.42 35.87 3.97
C ILE A 90 -36.95 36.10 2.56
N ILE A 91 -36.93 37.34 2.10
CA ILE A 91 -37.30 37.65 0.73
C ILE A 91 -36.13 37.33 -0.21
N THR A 92 -36.31 36.34 -1.06
CA THR A 92 -35.28 35.90 -2.00
C THR A 92 -35.45 36.45 -3.43
N GLU A 93 -36.70 36.81 -3.80
CA GLU A 93 -37.02 37.41 -5.10
C GLU A 93 -38.01 38.53 -4.93
N ALA A 94 -37.90 39.57 -5.75
CA ALA A 94 -38.84 40.67 -5.82
C ALA A 94 -39.03 41.14 -7.27
N ALA A 95 -40.26 41.37 -7.63
CA ALA A 95 -40.64 41.89 -8.96
C ALA A 95 -41.67 43.01 -8.80
N GLN A 96 -41.60 44.04 -9.61
CA GLN A 96 -42.58 45.09 -9.72
C GLN A 96 -43.49 44.83 -10.91
N GLY A 97 -44.76 44.80 -10.70
CA GLY A 97 -45.78 44.68 -11.71
C GLY A 97 -46.35 46.04 -12.21
N GLN A 98 -47.56 45.99 -12.73
CA GLN A 98 -48.19 47.19 -13.28
C GLN A 98 -48.67 48.17 -12.17
N SER A 99 -48.77 49.40 -12.56
CA SER A 99 -49.30 50.51 -11.71
C SER A 99 -50.37 51.26 -12.50
N ASP A 100 -51.41 51.68 -11.79
CA ASP A 100 -52.47 52.59 -12.34
C ASP A 100 -52.28 54.03 -11.90
N GLY A 101 -51.14 54.33 -11.24
CA GLY A 101 -50.78 55.63 -10.69
C GLY A 101 -51.25 55.87 -9.25
N ALA A 102 -52.17 55.05 -8.76
CA ALA A 102 -52.58 55.05 -7.35
C ALA A 102 -52.06 53.85 -6.56
N LEU A 103 -52.06 52.69 -7.21
CA LEU A 103 -51.57 51.41 -6.69
C LEU A 103 -50.53 50.79 -7.60
N THR A 104 -49.55 50.16 -7.01
CA THR A 104 -48.57 49.33 -7.71
C THR A 104 -48.54 47.95 -7.08
N VAL A 105 -48.52 46.93 -7.93
CA VAL A 105 -48.41 45.56 -7.45
C VAL A 105 -46.93 45.11 -7.41
N TYR A 106 -46.56 44.43 -6.34
CA TYR A 106 -45.24 43.81 -6.17
C TYR A 106 -45.44 42.31 -5.91
N LYS A 107 -44.61 41.52 -6.57
CA LYS A 107 -44.52 40.09 -6.30
C LYS A 107 -43.21 39.79 -5.59
N LEU A 108 -43.30 39.21 -4.40
CA LEU A 108 -42.17 38.82 -3.57
C LEU A 108 -42.22 37.33 -3.39
N LYS A 109 -41.05 36.70 -3.26
CA LYS A 109 -40.89 35.31 -2.86
C LYS A 109 -40.24 35.27 -1.48
N LEU A 110 -40.98 34.70 -0.55
CA LEU A 110 -40.50 34.45 0.79
C LEU A 110 -40.10 32.96 0.89
N GLU A 111 -38.88 32.71 1.30
CA GLU A 111 -38.36 31.38 1.55
C GLU A 111 -37.74 31.30 2.94
N ASP A 112 -37.66 30.08 3.51
CA ASP A 112 -36.91 29.93 4.75
C ASP A 112 -35.41 30.15 4.53
N ALA A 113 -34.67 30.32 5.63
CA ALA A 113 -33.25 30.68 5.55
C ALA A 113 -32.36 29.58 4.96
N THR A 114 -32.83 28.31 4.85
CA THR A 114 -32.05 27.23 4.18
C THR A 114 -31.92 27.48 2.68
N SER A 115 -32.75 28.36 2.12
CA SER A 115 -32.61 28.83 0.73
C SER A 115 -31.25 29.46 0.45
N LEU A 116 -30.58 30.01 1.44
CA LEU A 116 -29.21 30.51 1.34
C LEU A 116 -28.20 29.40 1.10
N TRP A 117 -28.43 28.19 1.61
CA TRP A 117 -27.57 27.04 1.36
C TRP A 117 -27.55 26.62 -0.12
N HIS A 118 -28.57 26.95 -0.90
CA HIS A 118 -28.57 26.77 -2.36
C HIS A 118 -27.59 27.72 -3.08
N LYS A 119 -27.19 28.84 -2.43
CA LYS A 119 -26.34 29.87 -3.06
C LYS A 119 -24.83 29.62 -2.87
N ARG A 120 -24.45 28.67 -2.01
CA ARG A 120 -23.04 28.31 -1.82
C ARG A 120 -22.77 26.88 -2.31
N ARG A 121 -21.83 26.75 -3.24
CA ARG A 121 -21.27 25.51 -3.71
C ARG A 121 -19.85 25.39 -3.18
N ASN A 122 -19.45 24.23 -2.66
CA ASN A 122 -18.12 24.02 -2.09
C ASN A 122 -17.57 22.63 -2.38
N SER A 123 -16.27 22.46 -2.14
CA SER A 123 -15.57 21.19 -2.19
C SER A 123 -14.62 21.15 -1.00
N ARG A 124 -14.85 20.26 -0.04
CA ARG A 124 -14.09 20.13 1.19
C ARG A 124 -14.29 18.76 1.82
N VAL A 125 -13.51 18.47 2.83
CA VAL A 125 -13.48 17.20 3.53
C VAL A 125 -13.75 17.42 5.03
N PHE A 126 -14.53 16.51 5.60
CA PHE A 126 -14.75 16.41 7.04
C PHE A 126 -14.20 15.05 7.50
N LEU A 127 -13.38 15.05 8.54
CA LEU A 127 -12.78 13.84 9.10
C LEU A 127 -13.34 13.53 10.48
N ASN A 128 -13.61 12.26 10.73
CA ASN A 128 -14.04 11.77 12.04
C ASN A 128 -15.26 12.53 12.57
N LYS A 129 -16.29 12.72 11.75
CA LYS A 129 -17.53 13.41 12.10
C LYS A 129 -18.75 12.55 11.82
N SER A 130 -19.73 12.67 12.70
CA SER A 130 -21.06 12.18 12.38
C SER A 130 -21.77 13.14 11.42
N VAL A 131 -22.81 12.67 10.76
CA VAL A 131 -23.65 13.48 9.88
C VAL A 131 -24.20 14.71 10.60
N ILE A 132 -24.67 14.53 11.84
CA ILE A 132 -25.22 15.64 12.65
C ILE A 132 -24.15 16.69 12.97
N GLN A 133 -22.93 16.26 13.30
CA GLN A 133 -21.81 17.18 13.53
C GLN A 133 -21.48 18.01 12.27
N VAL A 134 -21.54 17.40 11.07
CA VAL A 134 -21.34 18.14 9.82
C VAL A 134 -22.42 19.20 9.61
N VAL A 135 -23.69 18.88 9.89
CA VAL A 135 -24.78 19.87 9.82
C VAL A 135 -24.57 21.00 10.82
N GLU A 136 -24.14 20.71 12.05
CA GLU A 136 -23.79 21.72 13.06
C GLU A 136 -22.65 22.63 12.60
N ILE A 137 -21.58 22.06 12.04
CA ILE A 137 -20.43 22.81 11.52
C ILE A 137 -20.91 23.78 10.43
N LEU A 138 -21.69 23.30 9.45
CA LEU A 138 -22.22 24.12 8.37
C LEU A 138 -23.15 25.21 8.87
N HIS A 139 -24.06 24.88 9.78
CA HIS A 139 -24.99 25.85 10.38
C HIS A 139 -24.22 26.95 11.14
N LYS A 140 -23.27 26.57 11.99
CA LYS A 140 -22.41 27.49 12.74
C LYS A 140 -21.58 28.40 11.82
N GLU A 141 -21.03 27.83 10.76
CA GLU A 141 -20.27 28.58 9.77
C GLU A 141 -21.13 29.65 9.05
N TRP A 142 -22.37 29.28 8.67
CA TRP A 142 -23.31 30.20 8.07
C TRP A 142 -23.74 31.28 9.04
N GLN A 143 -23.96 30.98 10.33
CA GLN A 143 -24.24 31.96 11.38
C GLN A 143 -23.09 32.98 11.51
N GLN A 144 -21.85 32.56 11.44
CA GLN A 144 -20.69 33.42 11.55
C GLN A 144 -20.50 34.30 10.30
N ARG A 145 -20.81 33.80 9.13
CA ARG A 145 -20.56 34.50 7.86
C ARG A 145 -21.70 35.38 7.38
N SER A 146 -22.93 35.11 7.76
CA SER A 146 -24.12 35.77 7.30
C SER A 146 -24.99 36.27 8.47
N PRO A 147 -24.96 37.59 8.79
CA PRO A 147 -25.87 38.14 9.78
C PRO A 147 -27.34 37.85 9.47
N LEU A 148 -27.72 37.84 8.18
CA LEU A 148 -29.06 37.51 7.75
C LEU A 148 -29.43 36.07 8.15
N PHE A 149 -28.56 35.11 7.87
CA PHE A 149 -28.78 33.72 8.26
C PHE A 149 -28.86 33.57 9.79
N ALA A 150 -27.93 34.20 10.51
CA ALA A 150 -27.90 34.15 11.97
C ALA A 150 -29.17 34.67 12.64
N ALA A 151 -29.76 35.71 12.02
CA ALA A 151 -31.01 36.30 12.50
C ALA A 151 -32.25 35.48 12.09
N SER A 152 -32.11 34.57 11.07
CA SER A 152 -33.27 33.91 10.43
C SER A 152 -33.43 32.45 10.78
N LEU A 153 -32.36 31.73 11.23
CA LEU A 153 -32.42 30.29 11.48
C LEU A 153 -31.61 29.86 12.69
N SER A 154 -32.21 29.05 13.53
CA SER A 154 -31.56 28.31 14.61
C SER A 154 -31.64 26.83 14.35
N LEU A 155 -30.68 26.04 14.87
CA LEU A 155 -30.70 24.58 14.78
C LEU A 155 -31.26 23.98 16.06
N ASP A 156 -32.26 23.12 15.92
CA ASP A 156 -32.86 22.37 17.01
C ASP A 156 -32.66 20.86 16.80
N LYS A 157 -31.93 20.23 17.72
CA LYS A 157 -31.60 18.80 17.70
C LYS A 157 -32.39 17.99 18.74
N THR A 158 -33.32 18.61 19.44
CA THR A 158 -34.09 17.94 20.52
C THR A 158 -34.93 16.79 20.02
N GLY A 159 -35.23 16.75 18.72
CA GLY A 159 -35.97 15.67 18.08
C GLY A 159 -35.10 14.45 17.66
N LEU A 160 -33.81 14.45 18.00
CA LEU A 160 -32.92 13.31 17.74
C LEU A 160 -32.87 12.40 18.98
N THR A 161 -33.22 11.14 18.79
CA THR A 161 -33.28 10.13 19.84
C THR A 161 -32.19 9.05 19.71
N LYS A 162 -31.46 9.03 18.60
CA LYS A 162 -30.46 8.02 18.24
C LYS A 162 -29.06 8.59 18.29
N ASP A 163 -28.08 7.70 18.47
CA ASP A 163 -26.67 8.00 18.24
C ASP A 163 -26.31 7.78 16.77
N TYR A 164 -25.42 8.62 16.25
CA TYR A 164 -25.00 8.61 14.85
C TYR A 164 -23.52 8.27 14.74
N ASP A 165 -23.19 7.38 13.83
CA ASP A 165 -21.84 6.90 13.62
C ASP A 165 -20.90 8.01 13.18
N ILE A 166 -19.71 7.96 13.71
CA ILE A 166 -18.59 8.80 13.26
C ILE A 166 -18.05 8.18 11.98
N ARG A 167 -18.11 8.93 10.89
CA ARG A 167 -17.58 8.54 9.59
C ARG A 167 -16.14 9.03 9.46
N PRO A 168 -15.19 8.16 9.05
CA PRO A 168 -13.79 8.57 8.87
C PRO A 168 -13.63 9.72 7.87
N LEU A 169 -14.44 9.70 6.82
CA LEU A 169 -14.40 10.67 5.73
C LEU A 169 -15.83 10.99 5.28
N ILE A 170 -16.16 12.28 5.25
CA ILE A 170 -17.32 12.82 4.56
C ILE A 170 -16.81 13.90 3.61
N MET A 171 -17.13 13.77 2.33
CA MET A 171 -16.62 14.69 1.31
C MET A 171 -17.77 15.47 0.66
N GLN A 172 -17.63 16.78 0.61
CA GLN A 172 -18.39 17.66 -0.28
C GLN A 172 -17.57 17.85 -1.56
N ASN A 173 -18.14 17.57 -2.72
CA ASN A 173 -17.43 17.72 -3.98
C ASN A 173 -18.26 18.49 -5.01
N ASN A 174 -17.92 19.76 -5.21
CA ASN A 174 -18.62 20.65 -6.13
C ASN A 174 -20.16 20.65 -5.93
N GLU A 175 -20.57 20.54 -4.71
CA GLU A 175 -21.94 20.30 -4.24
C GLU A 175 -22.42 21.52 -3.46
N ARG A 176 -23.73 21.87 -3.60
CA ARG A 176 -24.31 22.93 -2.77
C ARG A 176 -24.43 22.44 -1.33
N ASP A 177 -24.37 23.36 -0.38
CA ASP A 177 -24.47 23.00 1.04
C ASP A 177 -25.81 22.31 1.34
N ILE A 178 -26.89 22.73 0.72
CA ILE A 178 -28.20 22.09 0.89
C ILE A 178 -28.21 20.64 0.39
N ASP A 179 -27.59 20.36 -0.77
CA ASP A 179 -27.53 19.03 -1.34
C ASP A 179 -26.71 18.09 -0.43
N LEU A 180 -25.59 18.57 0.10
CA LEU A 180 -24.79 17.85 1.07
C LEU A 180 -25.60 17.53 2.34
N ILE A 181 -26.25 18.54 2.93
CA ILE A 181 -27.00 18.36 4.18
C ILE A 181 -28.15 17.38 3.95
N GLN A 182 -28.94 17.54 2.88
CA GLN A 182 -30.08 16.69 2.59
C GLN A 182 -29.67 15.22 2.35
N ARG A 183 -28.64 14.97 1.55
CA ARG A 183 -28.18 13.58 1.33
C ARG A 183 -27.61 12.92 2.58
N LEU A 184 -26.92 13.72 3.43
CA LEU A 184 -26.37 13.20 4.69
C LEU A 184 -27.50 12.87 5.67
N LEU A 185 -28.46 13.78 5.89
CA LEU A 185 -29.62 13.52 6.75
C LEU A 185 -30.44 12.33 6.23
N ALA A 186 -30.70 12.28 4.92
CA ALA A 186 -31.41 11.16 4.31
C ALA A 186 -30.69 9.82 4.52
N SER A 187 -29.36 9.78 4.45
CA SER A 187 -28.57 8.57 4.68
C SER A 187 -28.73 7.99 6.09
N GLU A 188 -29.07 8.83 7.07
CA GLU A 188 -29.34 8.42 8.46
C GLU A 188 -30.84 8.27 8.77
N GLY A 189 -31.72 8.58 7.81
CA GLY A 189 -33.15 8.58 8.02
C GLY A 189 -33.67 9.73 8.89
N VAL A 190 -32.90 10.83 8.93
CA VAL A 190 -33.26 12.02 9.71
C VAL A 190 -34.06 12.97 8.84
N THR A 191 -35.25 13.33 9.28
CA THR A 191 -36.08 14.37 8.65
C THR A 191 -35.67 15.76 9.14
N SER A 192 -35.71 16.74 8.23
CA SER A 192 -35.55 18.16 8.53
C SER A 192 -36.88 18.89 8.42
N LEU A 193 -37.21 19.67 9.43
CA LEU A 193 -38.42 20.45 9.51
C LEU A 193 -38.10 21.92 9.81
N ILE A 194 -38.56 22.81 8.94
CA ILE A 194 -38.56 24.24 9.24
C ILE A 194 -39.78 24.53 10.10
N ASP A 195 -39.55 24.95 11.30
CA ASP A 195 -40.57 25.28 12.27
C ASP A 195 -40.44 26.74 12.74
N GLU A 196 -41.55 27.34 13.12
CA GLU A 196 -41.54 28.70 13.65
C GLU A 196 -41.12 28.69 15.12
N ALA A 197 -40.31 29.65 15.52
CA ALA A 197 -40.00 29.81 16.94
C ALA A 197 -41.26 30.20 17.75
N GLN A 198 -42.17 30.91 17.09
CA GLN A 198 -43.44 31.33 17.65
C GLN A 198 -44.54 31.25 16.57
N LEU A 199 -45.33 30.15 16.63
CA LEU A 199 -46.42 29.92 15.67
C LEU A 199 -47.57 30.88 15.78
N LYS A 200 -47.83 31.42 16.99
CA LYS A 200 -48.90 32.37 17.27
C LYS A 200 -48.33 33.60 17.93
N VAL A 201 -48.83 34.76 17.48
CA VAL A 201 -48.45 36.07 18.02
C VAL A 201 -49.70 36.80 18.48
N SER A 202 -49.55 37.62 19.51
CA SER A 202 -50.63 38.45 20.05
C SER A 202 -50.88 39.71 19.18
N HIS A 203 -49.79 40.20 18.58
CA HIS A 203 -49.82 41.41 17.75
C HIS A 203 -48.92 41.21 16.51
N PHE A 204 -49.35 41.75 15.38
CA PHE A 204 -48.64 41.67 14.09
C PHE A 204 -47.29 42.46 14.10
N ASN A 205 -47.01 43.28 15.11
CA ASN A 205 -45.72 43.99 15.27
C ASN A 205 -44.76 43.29 16.24
N GLU A 206 -45.07 42.09 16.67
CA GLU A 206 -44.10 41.30 17.49
C GLU A 206 -42.81 41.05 16.70
N PRO A 207 -41.63 41.14 17.37
CA PRO A 207 -40.33 40.92 16.70
C PRO A 207 -40.28 39.60 15.98
N ILE A 208 -39.70 39.60 14.76
CA ILE A 208 -39.48 38.40 13.97
C ILE A 208 -38.41 37.57 14.68
N GLN A 209 -38.76 36.36 15.10
CA GLN A 209 -37.83 35.38 15.68
C GLN A 209 -37.24 34.48 14.62
N PRO A 210 -36.01 34.01 14.80
CA PRO A 210 -35.41 33.04 13.87
C PRO A 210 -36.24 31.77 13.86
N GLN A 211 -36.51 31.23 12.67
CA GLN A 211 -37.06 29.88 12.49
C GLN A 211 -36.17 28.83 13.13
N LYS A 212 -36.72 27.67 13.40
CA LYS A 212 -36.00 26.50 13.89
C LYS A 212 -35.86 25.48 12.76
N LEU A 213 -34.65 25.07 12.46
CA LEU A 213 -34.41 23.83 11.75
C LEU A 213 -34.41 22.69 12.76
N ARG A 214 -35.53 21.99 12.84
CA ARG A 214 -35.68 20.82 13.72
C ARG A 214 -35.22 19.57 12.97
N LEU A 215 -34.34 18.79 13.59
CA LEU A 215 -33.93 17.49 13.12
C LEU A 215 -34.69 16.43 13.90
N ILE A 216 -35.36 15.50 13.20
CA ILE A 216 -36.27 14.52 13.81
C ILE A 216 -35.95 13.14 13.22
N ASP A 217 -35.77 12.15 14.08
CA ASP A 217 -35.47 10.77 13.71
C ASP A 217 -36.52 9.75 14.20
N ASP A 218 -37.52 10.23 14.94
CA ASP A 218 -38.61 9.40 15.44
C ASP A 218 -39.94 10.16 15.43
N ASN A 219 -41.03 9.50 15.01
CA ASN A 219 -42.35 10.11 14.93
C ASN A 219 -42.90 10.63 16.26
N THR A 220 -42.43 10.09 17.40
CA THR A 220 -42.85 10.55 18.72
C THR A 220 -42.44 11.99 19.03
N GLN A 221 -41.47 12.52 18.30
CA GLN A 221 -40.93 13.85 18.44
C GLN A 221 -41.71 14.92 17.67
N TYR A 222 -42.67 14.53 16.85
CA TYR A 222 -43.59 15.46 16.24
C TYR A 222 -44.65 15.91 17.26
N GLU A 223 -44.86 17.20 17.38
CA GLU A 223 -45.79 17.81 18.34
C GLU A 223 -47.24 17.75 17.86
N SER A 224 -48.20 17.89 18.75
CA SER A 224 -49.58 18.04 18.38
C SER A 224 -49.94 19.48 18.01
N LEU A 225 -50.82 19.68 17.06
CA LEU A 225 -51.43 20.99 16.87
C LEU A 225 -52.11 21.43 18.13
N GLU A 226 -52.12 22.73 18.43
CA GLU A 226 -52.77 23.29 19.61
C GLU A 226 -54.31 22.96 19.61
N ARG A 227 -54.93 22.97 18.44
CA ARG A 227 -56.32 22.61 18.33
C ARG A 227 -56.60 21.10 18.55
N ARG A 228 -55.56 20.28 18.56
CA ARG A 228 -55.54 18.82 18.75
C ARG A 228 -56.47 18.03 17.82
N THR A 229 -57.73 18.49 17.65
CA THR A 229 -58.80 17.87 16.85
C THR A 229 -59.25 18.78 15.73
N ILE A 230 -59.37 18.25 14.52
CA ILE A 230 -59.93 18.92 13.35
C ILE A 230 -61.15 18.14 12.93
N ARG A 231 -62.26 18.85 12.76
CA ARG A 231 -63.53 18.28 12.36
C ARG A 231 -63.56 18.06 10.83
N PHE A 232 -64.11 16.94 10.41
CA PHE A 232 -64.51 16.73 9.02
C PHE A 232 -65.93 17.28 8.75
N HIS A 233 -66.05 18.16 7.78
CA HIS A 233 -67.35 18.69 7.36
C HIS A 233 -67.39 19.00 5.87
N ARG A 234 -68.37 18.43 5.15
CA ARG A 234 -68.42 18.51 3.67
C ARG A 234 -68.79 19.85 3.09
N SER A 235 -69.36 20.78 3.89
CA SER A 235 -69.88 22.05 3.41
C SER A 235 -69.29 23.21 4.22
N SER A 236 -68.43 24.01 3.58
CA SER A 236 -67.82 25.18 4.23
C SER A 236 -68.80 26.33 4.42
N ALA A 237 -69.95 26.38 3.73
CA ALA A 237 -70.93 27.48 3.80
C ALA A 237 -71.72 27.50 5.13
N ILE A 238 -71.78 26.41 5.85
CA ILE A 238 -72.55 26.29 7.12
C ILE A 238 -71.63 26.24 8.34
N GLU A 239 -70.35 25.94 8.10
CA GLU A 239 -69.39 25.77 9.20
C GLU A 239 -68.83 27.12 9.68
N THR A 240 -68.81 27.33 10.96
CA THR A 240 -68.31 28.55 11.60
C THR A 240 -66.82 28.44 12.01
N SER A 241 -66.28 27.23 12.02
CA SER A 241 -64.90 26.89 12.36
C SER A 241 -64.16 26.28 11.16
N ASP A 242 -62.87 26.49 11.11
CA ASP A 242 -62.01 25.85 10.09
C ASP A 242 -62.06 24.35 10.22
N SER A 243 -62.23 23.65 9.08
CA SER A 243 -62.46 22.20 9.02
C SER A 243 -61.78 21.54 7.81
N ILE A 244 -61.71 20.25 7.79
CA ILE A 244 -61.38 19.45 6.61
C ILE A 244 -62.68 19.17 5.83
N ILE A 245 -62.70 19.62 4.60
CA ILE A 245 -63.90 19.52 3.72
C ILE A 245 -63.84 18.33 2.73
N ASN A 246 -62.65 17.88 2.40
CA ASN A 246 -62.44 16.70 1.57
C ASN A 246 -61.30 15.87 2.18
N PHE A 247 -61.42 14.56 2.19
CA PHE A 247 -60.40 13.64 2.70
C PHE A 247 -60.38 12.40 1.81
N THR A 248 -59.23 12.15 1.19
CA THR A 248 -59.04 11.07 0.22
C THR A 248 -57.84 10.24 0.60
N GLY A 249 -58.05 8.92 0.75
CA GLY A 249 -56.95 7.96 0.93
C GLY A 249 -56.41 7.53 -0.43
N GLN A 250 -55.13 7.54 -0.59
CA GLN A 250 -54.40 7.08 -1.76
C GLN A 250 -53.50 5.89 -1.38
N ARG A 251 -53.51 4.86 -2.22
CA ARG A 251 -52.56 3.76 -2.14
C ARG A 251 -51.72 3.69 -3.41
N SER A 252 -50.45 3.41 -3.25
CA SER A 252 -49.51 3.20 -4.33
C SER A 252 -48.79 1.87 -4.16
N LEU A 253 -48.46 1.25 -5.27
CA LEU A 253 -47.66 0.03 -5.29
C LEU A 253 -46.23 0.36 -4.89
N GLN A 254 -45.70 -0.35 -3.91
CA GLN A 254 -44.36 -0.18 -3.40
C GLN A 254 -43.65 -1.53 -3.32
N PRO A 255 -42.31 -1.59 -3.23
CA PRO A 255 -41.58 -2.81 -2.92
C PRO A 255 -42.13 -3.46 -1.64
N THR A 256 -42.16 -4.78 -1.60
CA THR A 256 -42.65 -5.56 -0.47
C THR A 256 -41.54 -6.12 0.38
N SER A 257 -40.30 -6.16 -0.14
CA SER A 257 -39.10 -6.51 0.59
C SER A 257 -37.90 -5.69 0.10
N VAL A 258 -36.99 -5.46 1.00
CA VAL A 258 -35.72 -4.74 0.73
C VAL A 258 -34.57 -5.59 1.20
N HIS A 259 -33.60 -5.81 0.32
CA HIS A 259 -32.35 -6.49 0.61
C HIS A 259 -31.19 -5.55 0.34
N ILE A 260 -30.22 -5.54 1.25
CA ILE A 260 -29.05 -4.68 1.16
C ILE A 260 -27.80 -5.55 1.28
N HIS A 261 -26.92 -5.48 0.30
CA HIS A 261 -25.63 -6.16 0.31
C HIS A 261 -24.52 -5.15 0.50
N ARG A 262 -23.60 -5.47 1.41
CA ARG A 262 -22.43 -4.67 1.73
C ARG A 262 -21.18 -5.54 1.76
N TRP A 263 -20.13 -5.10 1.09
CA TRP A 263 -18.82 -5.73 1.22
C TRP A 263 -18.20 -5.43 2.58
N GLN A 264 -17.69 -6.48 3.24
CA GLN A 264 -17.00 -6.39 4.51
C GLN A 264 -15.56 -6.88 4.33
N ALA A 265 -14.63 -5.92 4.29
CA ALA A 265 -13.25 -6.16 3.89
C ALA A 265 -12.44 -6.97 4.92
N ASP A 266 -12.77 -6.85 6.20
CA ASP A 266 -12.09 -7.54 7.30
C ASP A 266 -12.33 -9.05 7.33
N ILE A 267 -13.49 -9.50 6.86
CA ILE A 267 -13.84 -10.93 6.77
C ILE A 267 -13.87 -11.47 5.33
N LEU A 268 -13.64 -10.61 4.32
CA LEU A 268 -13.68 -10.94 2.90
C LEU A 268 -15.00 -11.59 2.45
N GLU A 269 -16.11 -11.15 3.03
CA GLU A 269 -17.45 -11.66 2.73
C GLU A 269 -18.43 -10.52 2.45
N THR A 270 -19.58 -10.87 1.90
CA THR A 270 -20.68 -9.93 1.73
C THR A 270 -21.66 -10.08 2.88
N GLU A 271 -21.92 -8.99 3.59
CA GLU A 271 -22.95 -8.92 4.60
C GLU A 271 -24.29 -8.54 3.97
N GLU A 272 -25.34 -9.22 4.38
CA GLU A 272 -26.71 -8.98 3.92
C GLU A 272 -27.56 -8.45 5.07
N GLY A 273 -28.23 -7.31 4.83
CA GLY A 273 -29.36 -6.83 5.63
C GLY A 273 -30.64 -7.04 4.84
N ALA A 274 -31.56 -7.79 5.40
CA ALA A 274 -32.84 -8.07 4.74
C ALA A 274 -34.01 -7.69 5.66
N GLY A 275 -35.08 -7.19 5.06
CA GLY A 275 -36.30 -6.83 5.76
C GLY A 275 -37.52 -6.77 4.86
N ASN A 276 -38.63 -7.11 5.44
CA ASN A 276 -39.93 -6.95 4.76
C ASN A 276 -40.46 -5.54 5.02
N VAL A 277 -40.99 -4.92 3.99
CA VAL A 277 -41.76 -3.70 4.11
C VAL A 277 -43.07 -4.06 4.80
N GLN A 278 -43.16 -3.78 6.11
CA GLN A 278 -44.33 -4.07 6.89
C GLN A 278 -45.35 -2.96 6.72
N SER A 279 -46.29 -3.16 5.82
CA SER A 279 -47.46 -2.29 5.77
C SER A 279 -48.38 -2.61 6.94
N LYS A 280 -48.59 -1.68 7.86
CA LYS A 280 -49.61 -1.77 8.93
C LYS A 280 -51.04 -1.74 8.39
N TYR A 281 -51.21 -1.70 7.07
CA TYR A 281 -52.52 -1.64 6.39
C TYR A 281 -52.88 -2.98 5.77
N GLN A 282 -52.59 -4.09 6.39
CA GLN A 282 -53.07 -5.39 5.96
C GLN A 282 -54.58 -5.43 6.08
N HIS A 283 -55.25 -5.65 4.95
CA HIS A 283 -56.72 -5.73 4.94
C HIS A 283 -57.20 -7.14 5.19
N SER A 284 -56.70 -8.11 4.53
CA SER A 284 -56.95 -9.54 4.62
C SER A 284 -55.90 -10.24 3.76
N ASP A 285 -55.73 -11.54 3.95
CA ASP A 285 -54.79 -12.35 3.15
C ASP A 285 -55.04 -12.26 1.64
N GLN A 286 -56.30 -11.93 1.21
CA GLN A 286 -56.63 -11.72 -0.21
C GLN A 286 -56.15 -10.39 -0.79
N TYR A 287 -55.73 -9.42 0.05
CA TYR A 287 -55.34 -8.07 -0.35
C TYR A 287 -54.02 -7.65 0.24
N ASP A 288 -53.22 -8.64 0.61
CA ASP A 288 -51.88 -8.41 1.13
C ASP A 288 -50.92 -8.02 -0.01
N ASN A 289 -50.28 -6.88 0.11
CA ASN A 289 -49.24 -6.44 -0.83
C ASN A 289 -47.98 -7.31 -0.78
N ALA A 290 -47.68 -7.95 0.37
CA ALA A 290 -46.50 -8.80 0.52
C ALA A 290 -46.49 -10.00 -0.45
N SER A 291 -47.70 -10.52 -0.81
CA SER A 291 -47.85 -11.61 -1.75
C SER A 291 -47.46 -11.24 -3.21
N LEU A 292 -47.28 -9.97 -3.51
CA LEU A 292 -46.93 -9.51 -4.86
C LEU A 292 -45.46 -9.77 -5.20
N GLY A 293 -44.62 -10.09 -4.22
CA GLY A 293 -43.21 -10.46 -4.43
C GLY A 293 -42.39 -9.37 -5.11
N LEU A 294 -42.59 -8.11 -4.75
CA LEU A 294 -41.89 -6.96 -5.29
C LEU A 294 -40.64 -6.70 -4.43
N GLU A 295 -39.57 -7.32 -4.82
CA GLU A 295 -38.29 -7.21 -4.16
C GLU A 295 -37.44 -6.09 -4.73
N GLN A 296 -36.72 -5.37 -3.86
CA GLN A 296 -35.69 -4.40 -4.24
C GLN A 296 -34.38 -4.76 -3.57
N VAL A 297 -33.33 -4.91 -4.36
CA VAL A 297 -32.00 -5.23 -3.89
C VAL A 297 -31.06 -4.05 -4.12
N TRP A 298 -30.41 -3.62 -3.05
CA TRP A 298 -29.41 -2.55 -3.08
C TRP A 298 -28.03 -3.11 -2.80
N HIS A 299 -27.04 -2.66 -3.57
CA HIS A 299 -25.65 -2.96 -3.32
C HIS A 299 -24.92 -1.70 -2.81
N PHE A 300 -24.21 -1.84 -1.70
CA PHE A 300 -23.53 -0.72 -1.03
C PHE A 300 -22.11 -1.03 -0.72
N SER A 301 -21.21 -0.12 -1.08
CA SER A 301 -19.87 -0.08 -0.51
C SER A 301 -19.90 0.45 0.91
N PRO A 302 -19.16 -0.14 1.84
CA PRO A 302 -18.98 0.42 3.17
C PRO A 302 -18.32 1.79 3.08
N ALA A 303 -18.85 2.77 3.78
CA ALA A 303 -18.35 4.15 3.77
C ALA A 303 -17.58 4.53 5.05
N TRP A 304 -17.76 3.78 6.13
CA TRP A 304 -17.24 4.12 7.46
C TRP A 304 -17.07 2.87 8.32
N ILE A 305 -16.17 2.02 7.94
CA ILE A 305 -15.84 0.79 8.65
C ILE A 305 -14.35 0.85 9.01
N PRO A 306 -13.87 0.06 9.98
CA PRO A 306 -12.45 0.02 10.36
C PRO A 306 -11.48 -0.18 9.20
N ASP A 307 -11.92 -0.84 8.11
CA ASP A 307 -11.14 -1.01 6.89
C ASP A 307 -10.76 0.31 6.21
N LEU A 308 -11.49 1.40 6.47
CA LEU A 308 -11.18 2.74 5.98
C LEU A 308 -10.31 3.56 6.93
N ASN A 309 -10.42 3.30 8.21
CA ASN A 309 -9.85 4.19 9.20
C ASN A 309 -8.43 3.79 9.63
N GLY A 310 -8.08 2.51 9.62
CA GLY A 310 -6.78 2.04 10.11
C GLY A 310 -6.49 2.36 11.58
N GLU A 311 -7.38 3.08 12.25
CA GLU A 311 -7.33 3.41 13.66
C GLU A 311 -8.43 2.63 14.38
N ASP A 312 -8.20 2.24 15.62
CA ASP A 312 -9.13 1.46 16.47
C ASP A 312 -10.45 2.19 16.84
N GLY A 313 -10.78 3.24 16.14
CA GLY A 313 -12.06 3.92 16.25
C GLY A 313 -13.17 3.09 15.60
N ALA A 314 -13.49 1.92 16.17
CA ALA A 314 -14.64 1.17 15.75
C ALA A 314 -15.86 2.07 15.76
N THR A 315 -16.49 2.24 14.59
CA THR A 315 -17.83 2.83 14.58
C THR A 315 -18.72 1.94 15.42
N PRO A 316 -19.51 2.48 16.35
CA PRO A 316 -20.29 1.66 17.29
C PRO A 316 -21.31 0.77 16.61
N SER A 317 -21.57 0.94 15.33
CA SER A 317 -22.75 0.39 14.70
C SER A 317 -22.55 -0.95 13.99
N GLY A 318 -21.35 -1.38 13.62
CA GLY A 318 -21.16 -2.68 12.97
C GLY A 318 -22.32 -3.07 12.03
N ASN A 319 -22.90 -4.24 12.28
CA ASN A 319 -24.08 -4.72 11.55
C ASN A 319 -25.31 -3.81 11.74
N SER A 320 -25.43 -3.09 12.85
CA SER A 320 -26.59 -2.21 13.09
C SER A 320 -26.75 -1.11 12.04
N GLN A 321 -25.73 -0.77 11.32
CA GLN A 321 -25.77 0.25 10.27
C GLN A 321 -26.48 -0.26 9.01
N ILE A 322 -26.23 -1.48 8.56
CA ILE A 322 -26.94 -2.08 7.43
C ILE A 322 -28.40 -2.34 7.80
N GLU A 323 -28.67 -2.77 9.03
CA GLU A 323 -30.02 -2.93 9.54
C GLU A 323 -30.78 -1.60 9.60
N ARG A 324 -30.15 -0.52 10.10
CA ARG A 324 -30.73 0.82 10.12
C ARG A 324 -31.08 1.32 8.74
N PHE A 325 -30.17 1.13 7.80
CA PHE A 325 -30.42 1.53 6.42
C PHE A 325 -31.56 0.74 5.79
N ASN A 326 -31.59 -0.57 5.99
CA ASN A 326 -32.69 -1.42 5.57
C ASN A 326 -34.02 -0.97 6.17
N GLN A 327 -34.03 -0.70 7.50
CA GLN A 327 -35.22 -0.25 8.20
C GLN A 327 -35.71 1.12 7.68
N ASN A 328 -34.80 2.05 7.39
CA ASN A 328 -35.16 3.36 6.85
C ASN A 328 -35.80 3.24 5.45
N LEU A 329 -35.25 2.40 4.56
CA LEU A 329 -35.84 2.15 3.25
C LEU A 329 -37.22 1.46 3.37
N SER A 330 -37.34 0.47 4.23
CA SER A 330 -38.60 -0.19 4.51
C SER A 330 -39.65 0.79 5.04
N ASN A 331 -39.27 1.65 5.98
CA ASN A 331 -40.15 2.70 6.52
C ASN A 331 -40.56 3.72 5.44
N TYR A 332 -39.62 4.09 4.57
CA TYR A 332 -39.94 4.99 3.45
C TYR A 332 -40.99 4.38 2.55
N TYR A 333 -40.83 3.14 2.09
CA TYR A 333 -41.81 2.48 1.22
C TYR A 333 -43.13 2.24 1.94
N ASP A 334 -43.12 1.90 3.23
CA ASP A 334 -44.36 1.78 4.00
C ASP A 334 -45.12 3.12 4.08
N ALA A 335 -44.38 4.22 4.31
CA ALA A 335 -44.97 5.56 4.27
C ALA A 335 -45.49 5.96 2.90
N GLN A 336 -44.92 5.51 1.79
CA GLN A 336 -45.39 5.78 0.44
C GLN A 336 -46.56 4.88 0.03
N ALA A 337 -46.68 3.71 0.61
CA ALA A 337 -47.73 2.75 0.25
C ALA A 337 -49.15 3.26 0.52
N LYS A 338 -49.32 4.12 1.55
CA LYS A 338 -50.60 4.73 1.85
C LYS A 338 -50.45 6.15 2.41
N GLN A 339 -50.97 7.10 1.70
CA GLN A 339 -51.03 8.50 2.09
C GLN A 339 -52.47 9.02 2.03
N PHE A 340 -52.70 10.16 2.63
CA PHE A 340 -54.00 10.82 2.54
C PHE A 340 -53.83 12.28 2.07
N THR A 341 -54.72 12.70 1.27
CA THR A 341 -54.82 14.09 0.82
C THR A 341 -56.09 14.72 1.38
N ALA A 342 -55.98 15.90 1.94
CA ALA A 342 -57.12 16.62 2.48
C ALA A 342 -57.19 18.04 1.93
N ILE A 343 -58.39 18.52 1.59
CA ILE A 343 -58.68 19.92 1.35
C ILE A 343 -59.25 20.48 2.65
N SER A 344 -58.71 21.60 3.08
CA SER A 344 -58.98 22.16 4.41
C SER A 344 -59.05 23.68 4.36
N THR A 345 -59.84 24.24 5.27
CA THR A 345 -59.86 25.70 5.58
C THR A 345 -59.00 26.07 6.79
N VAL A 346 -58.35 25.07 7.44
CA VAL A 346 -57.59 25.22 8.69
C VAL A 346 -56.35 26.04 8.47
N ARG A 347 -56.38 27.30 8.84
CA ARG A 347 -55.30 28.31 8.65
C ARG A 347 -54.06 28.03 9.50
N ASP A 348 -54.28 27.52 10.71
CA ASP A 348 -53.23 27.12 11.63
C ASP A 348 -52.78 25.66 11.52
N ALA A 349 -53.09 24.98 10.39
CA ALA A 349 -52.48 23.70 10.07
C ALA A 349 -51.00 23.90 9.81
N GLN A 350 -50.14 23.26 10.61
CA GLN A 350 -48.69 23.35 10.53
C GLN A 350 -48.07 22.01 10.13
N VAL A 351 -47.16 22.05 9.18
CA VAL A 351 -46.35 20.88 8.77
C VAL A 351 -45.48 20.42 9.93
N GLY A 352 -45.37 19.09 10.10
CA GLY A 352 -44.61 18.48 11.19
C GLY A 352 -45.42 18.42 12.50
N TYR A 353 -46.73 18.71 12.45
CA TYR A 353 -47.61 18.58 13.59
C TYR A 353 -48.69 17.56 13.34
N HIS A 354 -49.12 16.86 14.38
CA HIS A 354 -50.19 15.88 14.29
C HIS A 354 -51.52 16.38 14.87
N PHE A 355 -52.64 15.85 14.41
CA PHE A 355 -53.98 16.12 14.87
C PHE A 355 -54.83 14.87 14.79
N GLU A 356 -55.99 14.89 15.47
CA GLU A 356 -57.01 13.89 15.39
C GLU A 356 -58.12 14.37 14.46
N LEU A 357 -58.52 13.56 13.48
CA LEU A 357 -59.64 13.84 12.56
C LEU A 357 -60.94 13.28 13.15
N ASP A 358 -61.85 14.19 13.47
CA ASP A 358 -63.15 13.89 14.08
C ASP A 358 -64.26 13.94 13.07
N GLN A 359 -65.36 13.22 13.32
CA GLN A 359 -66.61 13.20 12.54
C GLN A 359 -66.43 12.75 11.08
N HIS A 360 -65.43 11.93 10.77
CA HIS A 360 -65.31 11.34 9.46
C HIS A 360 -65.98 9.95 9.43
N PRO A 361 -67.01 9.73 8.57
CA PRO A 361 -67.87 8.54 8.62
C PRO A 361 -67.17 7.19 8.58
N SER A 362 -66.04 7.10 7.86
CA SER A 362 -65.30 5.86 7.76
C SER A 362 -64.19 5.68 8.84
N LEU A 363 -63.91 6.71 9.65
CA LEU A 363 -62.91 6.66 10.67
C LEU A 363 -63.48 6.54 12.09
N GLU A 364 -64.74 6.99 12.30
CA GLU A 364 -65.41 6.90 13.60
C GLU A 364 -65.54 5.44 14.12
N LEU A 365 -65.48 4.48 13.20
CA LEU A 365 -65.57 3.04 13.52
C LEU A 365 -64.21 2.41 13.76
N LYS A 366 -63.12 3.19 13.80
CA LYS A 366 -61.75 2.73 13.96
C LYS A 366 -61.18 3.15 15.30
N ASP A 367 -60.05 2.53 15.68
CA ASP A 367 -59.33 2.89 16.90
C ASP A 367 -58.83 4.33 16.80
N SER A 368 -58.71 5.01 17.96
CA SER A 368 -58.27 6.39 18.08
C SER A 368 -56.87 6.60 17.42
N ALA A 369 -56.00 5.59 17.48
CA ALA A 369 -54.72 5.67 16.81
C ALA A 369 -54.81 5.83 15.29
N ASP A 370 -55.86 5.30 14.69
CA ASP A 370 -56.14 5.37 13.25
C ASP A 370 -56.79 6.72 12.83
N GLN A 371 -57.16 7.52 13.78
CA GLN A 371 -57.73 8.88 13.57
C GLN A 371 -56.65 9.97 13.65
N GLN A 372 -55.43 9.63 14.07
CA GLN A 372 -54.34 10.58 14.24
C GLN A 372 -53.49 10.68 12.94
N PHE A 373 -53.33 11.90 12.49
CA PHE A 373 -52.59 12.21 11.28
C PHE A 373 -51.49 13.24 11.50
N LEU A 374 -50.33 13.00 10.92
CA LEU A 374 -49.24 13.94 10.81
C LEU A 374 -49.31 14.69 9.49
N ILE A 375 -49.17 16.00 9.50
CA ILE A 375 -49.13 16.84 8.29
C ILE A 375 -47.73 16.79 7.72
N ILE A 376 -47.54 16.15 6.55
CA ILE A 376 -46.25 16.02 5.87
C ILE A 376 -45.96 17.20 4.98
N SER A 377 -46.97 17.64 4.25
CA SER A 377 -46.87 18.82 3.39
C SER A 377 -48.21 19.59 3.32
N LYS A 378 -48.07 20.86 3.02
CA LYS A 378 -49.17 21.80 2.93
C LYS A 378 -48.94 22.72 1.75
N ASN A 379 -49.88 22.76 0.81
CA ASN A 379 -50.01 23.83 -0.14
C ASN A 379 -51.14 24.75 0.32
N PHE A 380 -50.93 26.03 0.39
CA PHE A 380 -51.86 26.96 1.00
C PHE A 380 -52.01 28.25 0.20
N TYR A 381 -53.22 28.72 0.21
CA TYR A 381 -53.61 29.97 -0.43
C TYR A 381 -54.45 30.76 0.52
N ASN A 382 -54.19 32.07 0.59
CA ASN A 382 -55.08 33.00 1.31
C ASN A 382 -55.05 34.40 0.66
N GLN A 383 -56.16 35.06 0.68
CA GLN A 383 -56.33 36.37 0.11
C GLN A 383 -56.96 37.34 1.14
N ASN A 384 -56.42 38.56 1.21
CA ASN A 384 -56.88 39.56 2.13
C ASN A 384 -58.30 40.07 1.74
N ASN A 385 -59.01 40.50 2.76
CA ASN A 385 -60.36 41.01 2.62
C ASN A 385 -60.32 42.50 2.21
N LEU A 386 -60.28 42.75 0.89
CA LEU A 386 -60.40 44.10 0.36
C LEU A 386 -61.83 44.52 0.05
N PRO A 387 -62.16 45.81 0.08
CA PRO A 387 -63.43 46.31 -0.52
C PRO A 387 -63.54 45.93 -1.98
N LYS A 388 -64.79 45.67 -2.47
CA LYS A 388 -65.02 45.13 -3.83
C LYS A 388 -64.39 45.93 -4.94
N ASP A 389 -64.51 47.26 -4.87
CA ASP A 389 -63.95 48.16 -5.91
C ASP A 389 -62.44 48.10 -5.97
N LEU A 390 -61.77 48.03 -4.81
CA LEU A 390 -60.32 47.86 -4.72
C LEU A 390 -59.86 46.48 -5.16
N SER A 391 -60.62 45.44 -4.84
CA SER A 391 -60.36 44.07 -5.32
C SER A 391 -60.36 43.98 -6.83
N HIS A 392 -61.32 44.58 -7.48
CA HIS A 392 -61.42 44.59 -8.96
C HIS A 392 -60.26 45.36 -9.61
N GLN A 393 -59.85 46.49 -9.02
CA GLN A 393 -58.67 47.26 -9.44
C GLN A 393 -57.39 46.42 -9.34
N VAL A 394 -57.18 45.75 -8.24
CA VAL A 394 -56.02 44.85 -7.99
C VAL A 394 -56.01 43.66 -8.96
N GLU A 395 -57.16 43.00 -9.18
CA GLU A 395 -57.28 41.94 -10.17
C GLU A 395 -56.91 42.38 -11.59
N THR A 396 -57.31 43.59 -11.96
CA THR A 396 -56.94 44.19 -13.27
C THR A 396 -55.43 44.38 -13.38
N LEU A 397 -54.77 44.91 -12.35
CA LEU A 397 -53.31 45.11 -12.31
C LEU A 397 -52.55 43.75 -12.32
N LEU A 398 -53.07 42.75 -11.62
CA LEU A 398 -52.50 41.39 -11.63
C LEU A 398 -52.62 40.74 -13.02
N LYS A 399 -53.77 40.92 -13.70
CA LYS A 399 -53.97 40.43 -15.06
C LYS A 399 -53.03 41.11 -16.04
N GLN A 400 -52.87 42.42 -15.95
CA GLN A 400 -51.94 43.21 -16.77
C GLN A 400 -50.44 42.84 -16.49
N SER A 401 -50.14 42.36 -15.30
CA SER A 401 -48.80 41.90 -14.90
C SER A 401 -48.52 40.45 -15.22
N ASP A 402 -49.51 39.69 -15.78
CA ASP A 402 -49.50 38.24 -16.03
C ASP A 402 -49.24 37.44 -14.71
N TRP A 403 -49.70 37.95 -13.60
CA TRP A 403 -49.59 37.31 -12.27
C TRP A 403 -50.92 36.74 -11.81
N GLN A 404 -51.54 36.03 -12.67
CA GLN A 404 -52.77 35.33 -12.38
C GLN A 404 -52.50 34.17 -11.40
N ARG A 405 -53.57 33.67 -10.76
CA ARG A 405 -53.54 32.63 -9.76
C ARG A 405 -52.96 31.35 -10.33
N PRO A 406 -51.85 30.79 -9.85
CA PRO A 406 -51.45 29.44 -10.24
C PRO A 406 -52.49 28.44 -9.74
N HIS A 407 -52.64 27.36 -10.49
CA HIS A 407 -53.68 26.37 -10.43
C HIS A 407 -53.78 25.55 -9.10
N LEU A 408 -54.18 26.14 -8.02
CA LEU A 408 -54.94 25.41 -7.04
C LEU A 408 -56.36 25.35 -7.57
N THR A 409 -56.77 24.25 -8.20
CA THR A 409 -58.13 23.96 -8.59
C THR A 409 -58.96 23.66 -7.34
N VAL A 410 -59.25 24.72 -6.59
CA VAL A 410 -60.38 24.73 -5.69
C VAL A 410 -61.59 25.08 -6.52
N ASN A 411 -62.59 24.22 -6.53
CA ASN A 411 -63.71 24.22 -7.45
C ASN A 411 -64.65 25.42 -7.38
N ASN A 412 -64.32 26.50 -6.65
CA ASN A 412 -65.10 27.73 -6.60
C ASN A 412 -64.23 28.94 -6.59
N ASN A 413 -64.39 29.82 -7.57
CA ASN A 413 -63.76 31.14 -7.67
C ASN A 413 -64.06 32.13 -6.53
N GLU A 414 -64.80 31.69 -5.50
CA GLU A 414 -65.23 32.54 -4.39
C GLU A 414 -64.49 32.29 -3.05
N GLU A 415 -63.75 31.19 -2.96
CA GLU A 415 -63.03 30.87 -1.72
C GLU A 415 -61.77 31.76 -1.55
N ARG A 416 -61.73 32.51 -0.44
CA ARG A 416 -60.60 33.37 -0.11
C ARG A 416 -59.41 32.62 0.41
N GLN A 417 -59.60 31.38 0.88
CA GLN A 417 -58.52 30.60 1.46
C GLN A 417 -58.78 29.10 1.26
N ALA A 418 -57.74 28.35 1.09
CA ALA A 418 -57.77 26.90 1.05
C ALA A 418 -56.36 26.31 1.35
N ASN A 419 -56.32 25.16 1.95
CA ASN A 419 -55.12 24.37 2.08
C ASN A 419 -55.35 23.01 1.46
N GLN A 420 -54.35 22.51 0.81
CA GLN A 420 -54.22 21.09 0.45
C GLN A 420 -53.17 20.48 1.34
N LEU A 421 -53.51 19.48 2.13
CA LEU A 421 -52.62 18.80 3.06
C LEU A 421 -52.30 17.41 2.54
N VAL A 422 -51.05 16.98 2.61
CA VAL A 422 -50.69 15.57 2.51
C VAL A 422 -50.44 15.08 3.92
N LEU A 423 -51.10 14.02 4.26
CA LEU A 423 -51.16 13.49 5.62
C LEU A 423 -50.66 12.04 5.66
N GLN A 424 -49.99 11.73 6.72
CA GLN A 424 -49.58 10.36 7.06
C GLN A 424 -50.18 9.95 8.41
N ARG A 425 -50.50 8.69 8.57
CA ARG A 425 -50.86 8.22 9.92
C ARG A 425 -49.71 8.42 10.88
N ARG A 426 -49.99 8.91 12.09
CA ARG A 426 -48.99 9.22 13.11
C ARG A 426 -48.12 8.02 13.48
N ASN A 427 -48.67 6.82 13.44
CA ASN A 427 -47.97 5.57 13.79
C ASN A 427 -47.08 5.00 12.65
N ILE A 428 -47.07 5.61 11.46
CA ILE A 428 -46.20 5.25 10.35
C ILE A 428 -44.97 6.15 10.38
N THR A 429 -43.83 5.54 10.48
CA THR A 429 -42.55 6.30 10.58
C THR A 429 -42.29 7.08 9.28
N VAL A 430 -42.07 8.38 9.43
CA VAL A 430 -41.73 9.28 8.31
C VAL A 430 -40.24 9.42 8.25
N VAL A 431 -39.66 9.00 7.15
CA VAL A 431 -38.22 9.12 6.85
C VAL A 431 -38.03 9.73 5.47
N PRO A 432 -36.95 10.46 5.21
CA PRO A 432 -36.63 10.95 3.88
C PRO A 432 -36.30 9.81 2.92
N GLU A 433 -36.54 10.01 1.66
CA GLU A 433 -36.03 9.13 0.61
C GLU A 433 -34.50 9.20 0.58
N TYR A 434 -33.83 8.05 0.62
CA TYR A 434 -32.41 7.96 0.38
C TYR A 434 -32.13 7.07 -0.82
N ASN A 435 -31.74 7.72 -1.92
CA ASN A 435 -31.28 7.03 -3.13
C ASN A 435 -29.86 7.48 -3.44
N PRO A 436 -28.85 6.69 -3.09
CA PRO A 436 -27.45 7.06 -3.30
C PRO A 436 -27.07 7.24 -4.77
N LEU A 437 -27.78 6.59 -5.70
CA LEU A 437 -27.52 6.71 -7.14
C LEU A 437 -27.87 8.09 -7.70
N THR A 438 -28.83 8.77 -7.08
CA THR A 438 -29.30 10.09 -7.54
C THR A 438 -28.89 11.23 -6.62
N GLN A 439 -28.68 10.98 -5.34
CA GLN A 439 -28.42 12.01 -4.34
C GLN A 439 -26.92 12.22 -4.08
N ARG A 440 -26.07 11.23 -4.33
CA ARG A 440 -24.62 11.43 -4.27
C ARG A 440 -24.15 12.28 -5.45
N PRO A 441 -23.17 13.16 -5.23
CA PRO A 441 -22.61 13.92 -6.35
C PRO A 441 -21.91 12.98 -7.34
N ALA A 442 -22.03 13.28 -8.63
CA ALA A 442 -21.27 12.57 -9.65
C ALA A 442 -19.76 12.75 -9.40
N VAL A 443 -19.04 11.66 -9.35
CA VAL A 443 -17.60 11.64 -9.12
C VAL A 443 -16.86 11.23 -10.38
N HIS A 444 -15.65 11.79 -10.52
CA HIS A 444 -14.72 11.50 -11.61
C HIS A 444 -13.32 11.35 -11.02
N PRO A 445 -12.43 10.62 -11.68
CA PRO A 445 -11.05 10.55 -11.26
C PRO A 445 -10.43 11.93 -11.07
N MET A 446 -9.77 12.14 -9.94
CA MET A 446 -9.15 13.41 -9.60
C MET A 446 -7.72 13.23 -9.11
N ARG A 447 -6.95 14.30 -9.15
CA ARG A 447 -5.59 14.29 -8.59
C ARG A 447 -5.64 14.58 -7.09
N ALA A 448 -4.74 13.90 -6.37
CA ALA A 448 -4.43 14.22 -4.99
C ALA A 448 -2.92 14.15 -4.76
N ARG A 449 -2.46 14.82 -3.73
CA ARG A 449 -1.06 14.79 -3.32
C ARG A 449 -0.90 13.89 -2.10
N VAL A 450 0.07 12.99 -2.13
CA VAL A 450 0.41 12.16 -0.96
C VAL A 450 0.98 13.03 0.14
N VAL A 451 0.49 12.86 1.35
CA VAL A 451 0.90 13.63 2.54
C VAL A 451 1.21 12.70 3.71
N GLY A 452 1.85 13.24 4.73
CA GLY A 452 2.20 12.53 5.95
C GLY A 452 2.89 13.45 6.96
N PRO A 453 3.33 12.91 8.11
CA PRO A 453 4.03 13.65 9.14
C PRO A 453 5.31 14.31 8.60
N SER A 454 5.67 15.43 9.23
CA SER A 454 6.90 16.16 8.88
C SER A 454 8.14 15.29 9.15
N GLY A 455 9.02 15.20 8.16
CA GLY A 455 10.28 14.43 8.26
C GLY A 455 10.18 12.98 7.78
N GLU A 456 8.99 12.50 7.46
CA GLU A 456 8.81 11.19 6.81
C GLU A 456 8.83 11.31 5.27
N GLU A 457 9.28 10.27 4.60
CA GLU A 457 9.21 10.17 3.14
C GLU A 457 8.14 9.19 2.67
N ILE A 458 7.80 8.20 3.50
CA ILE A 458 6.76 7.21 3.26
C ILE A 458 5.92 7.12 4.54
N HIS A 459 4.63 7.35 4.42
CA HIS A 459 3.68 7.24 5.53
C HIS A 459 2.53 6.32 5.11
N VAL A 460 2.46 5.17 5.73
CA VAL A 460 1.48 4.12 5.41
C VAL A 460 1.06 3.38 6.68
N ASP A 461 -0.10 2.76 6.63
CA ASP A 461 -0.54 1.82 7.65
C ASP A 461 -0.12 0.36 7.31
N GLU A 462 -0.61 -0.60 8.08
CA GLU A 462 -0.33 -2.03 7.90
C GLU A 462 -0.83 -2.60 6.57
N TRP A 463 -1.85 -2.00 5.98
CA TRP A 463 -2.43 -2.38 4.67
C TRP A 463 -1.75 -1.67 3.49
N GLY A 464 -0.81 -0.77 3.75
CA GLY A 464 -0.16 0.04 2.72
C GLY A 464 -1.02 1.20 2.21
N ARG A 465 -2.08 1.59 2.96
CA ARG A 465 -2.90 2.76 2.68
C ARG A 465 -2.12 4.03 2.97
N ILE A 466 -2.51 5.11 2.33
CA ILE A 466 -1.82 6.40 2.41
C ILE A 466 -2.78 7.52 2.86
N LYS A 467 -2.20 8.63 3.28
CA LYS A 467 -2.92 9.88 3.47
C LYS A 467 -2.71 10.79 2.26
N VAL A 468 -3.75 11.52 1.87
CA VAL A 468 -3.70 12.41 0.71
C VAL A 468 -4.27 13.78 1.02
N ARG A 469 -3.77 14.78 0.34
CA ARG A 469 -4.41 16.08 0.23
C ARG A 469 -5.16 16.16 -1.09
N PHE A 470 -6.47 16.36 -1.03
CA PHE A 470 -7.28 16.64 -2.21
C PHE A 470 -6.99 18.06 -2.71
N LEU A 471 -6.74 18.24 -4.01
CA LEU A 471 -6.26 19.53 -4.54
C LEU A 471 -7.31 20.65 -4.51
N PHE A 472 -8.58 20.34 -4.30
CA PHE A 472 -9.64 21.30 -4.14
C PHE A 472 -9.73 21.92 -2.73
N THR A 473 -9.03 21.36 -1.74
CA THR A 473 -9.09 21.83 -0.35
C THR A 473 -8.42 23.20 -0.18
N ARG A 474 -9.06 24.07 0.63
CA ARG A 474 -8.63 25.45 0.87
C ARG A 474 -8.31 25.66 2.35
N ASN A 475 -7.41 26.61 2.64
CA ASN A 475 -7.04 26.95 4.03
C ASN A 475 -8.21 27.47 4.86
N GLU A 476 -9.16 28.19 4.23
CA GLU A 476 -10.33 28.72 4.92
C GLU A 476 -11.31 27.65 5.42
N ASP A 477 -11.23 26.45 4.90
CA ASP A 477 -12.12 25.34 5.29
C ASP A 477 -11.62 24.61 6.56
N HIS A 478 -10.49 25.04 7.14
CA HIS A 478 -9.88 24.48 8.36
C HIS A 478 -10.37 25.07 9.67
N SER A 479 -11.26 26.04 9.63
CA SER A 479 -11.68 26.81 10.82
C SER A 479 -12.56 26.00 11.80
N HIS A 480 -12.92 24.76 11.46
CA HIS A 480 -13.74 23.92 12.31
C HIS A 480 -12.94 22.72 12.85
N ASP A 481 -13.36 22.18 14.00
CA ASP A 481 -12.79 20.97 14.57
C ASP A 481 -12.96 19.77 13.63
N GLY A 482 -11.87 19.03 13.36
CA GLY A 482 -11.83 17.94 12.40
C GLY A 482 -11.85 18.39 10.94
N GLY A 483 -11.51 19.65 10.67
CA GLY A 483 -11.28 20.17 9.33
C GLY A 483 -10.10 19.46 8.69
N ALA A 484 -10.34 18.77 7.59
CA ALA A 484 -9.32 18.23 6.76
C ALA A 484 -9.01 19.20 5.64
N GLY A 485 -7.77 19.17 5.19
CA GLY A 485 -7.69 19.86 4.04
C GLY A 485 -6.34 20.29 3.50
N ALA A 486 -5.77 21.42 3.89
CA ALA A 486 -4.64 22.03 3.23
C ALA A 486 -3.41 22.17 4.13
N ASN A 487 -3.26 21.29 5.13
CA ASN A 487 -2.14 21.28 6.08
C ASN A 487 -0.86 20.70 5.47
N ASN A 488 -0.98 19.91 4.40
CA ASN A 488 0.09 19.10 3.80
C ASN A 488 0.71 18.10 4.79
N ASN A 489 -0.10 17.51 5.65
CA ASN A 489 0.29 16.49 6.61
C ASN A 489 -0.77 15.38 6.71
N ASP A 490 -0.60 14.43 7.62
CA ASP A 490 -1.45 13.28 7.85
C ASP A 490 -2.88 13.59 8.35
N THR A 491 -3.15 14.86 8.66
CA THR A 491 -4.51 15.31 9.06
C THR A 491 -5.39 15.73 7.86
N ASP A 492 -4.89 15.64 6.63
CA ASP A 492 -5.62 16.10 5.45
C ASP A 492 -6.65 15.11 4.91
N SER A 493 -6.56 13.84 5.23
CA SER A 493 -7.56 12.83 4.86
C SER A 493 -7.62 11.66 5.87
N ALA A 494 -8.63 10.82 5.71
CA ALA A 494 -8.60 9.45 6.22
C ALA A 494 -7.58 8.61 5.43
N TRP A 495 -7.33 7.38 5.86
CA TRP A 495 -6.56 6.41 5.08
C TRP A 495 -7.25 6.09 3.76
N VAL A 496 -6.48 6.05 2.68
CA VAL A 496 -6.95 5.83 1.31
C VAL A 496 -6.25 4.60 0.74
N ASP A 497 -7.03 3.64 0.26
CA ASP A 497 -6.53 2.41 -0.35
C ASP A 497 -5.67 2.69 -1.59
N VAL A 498 -4.66 1.86 -1.82
CA VAL A 498 -3.80 1.95 -3.01
C VAL A 498 -3.95 0.69 -3.85
N LEU A 499 -4.52 0.85 -5.04
CA LEU A 499 -4.63 -0.25 -6.00
C LEU A 499 -3.24 -0.75 -6.37
N THR A 500 -3.02 -2.05 -6.25
CA THR A 500 -1.79 -2.72 -6.64
C THR A 500 -2.07 -3.76 -7.73
N PRO A 501 -1.15 -3.97 -8.70
CA PRO A 501 -1.38 -4.90 -9.79
C PRO A 501 -1.44 -6.37 -9.36
N TRP A 502 -0.96 -6.69 -8.17
CA TRP A 502 -0.97 -8.05 -7.62
C TRP A 502 -0.95 -8.00 -6.11
N ALA A 503 -1.99 -8.56 -5.47
CA ALA A 503 -2.14 -8.66 -4.03
C ALA A 503 -2.58 -10.06 -3.63
N GLY A 504 -1.94 -10.63 -2.61
CA GLY A 504 -2.28 -11.91 -2.00
C GLY A 504 -1.77 -11.96 -0.57
N GLU A 505 -2.07 -13.03 0.15
CA GLU A 505 -1.67 -13.21 1.54
C GLU A 505 -0.15 -13.33 1.66
N GLY A 506 0.51 -12.23 2.03
CA GLY A 506 1.96 -12.14 2.21
C GLY A 506 2.78 -12.14 0.91
N TYR A 507 2.15 -12.07 -0.27
CA TYR A 507 2.85 -11.99 -1.56
C TYR A 507 2.15 -11.03 -2.53
N GLY A 508 2.88 -10.57 -3.57
CA GLY A 508 2.38 -9.65 -4.58
C GLY A 508 3.34 -8.50 -4.89
N ALA A 509 2.83 -7.46 -5.55
CA ALA A 509 3.59 -6.27 -5.86
C ALA A 509 3.42 -5.21 -4.76
N ARG A 510 4.52 -4.57 -4.35
CA ARG A 510 4.52 -3.56 -3.30
C ARG A 510 5.28 -2.32 -3.73
N PHE A 511 4.53 -1.29 -4.18
CA PHE A 511 5.06 0.00 -4.61
C PHE A 511 4.37 1.13 -3.85
N LEU A 512 4.85 1.44 -2.65
CA LEU A 512 4.23 2.44 -1.79
C LEU A 512 4.42 3.86 -2.35
N PRO A 513 3.35 4.67 -2.42
CA PRO A 513 3.46 6.09 -2.76
C PRO A 513 4.26 6.86 -1.71
N ARG A 514 5.04 7.84 -2.16
CA ARG A 514 5.85 8.69 -1.28
C ARG A 514 5.21 10.05 -1.07
N ILE A 515 5.44 10.62 0.10
CA ILE A 515 4.95 11.97 0.43
C ILE A 515 5.38 12.96 -0.67
N GLY A 516 4.39 13.73 -1.14
CA GLY A 516 4.54 14.69 -2.22
C GLY A 516 4.32 14.12 -3.62
N GLU A 517 4.16 12.80 -3.85
CA GLU A 517 3.76 12.26 -5.14
C GLU A 517 2.32 12.66 -5.49
N ILE A 518 2.05 12.76 -6.79
CA ILE A 518 0.69 12.98 -7.30
C ILE A 518 0.09 11.64 -7.68
N VAL A 519 -1.03 11.35 -7.04
CA VAL A 519 -1.83 10.15 -7.29
C VAL A 519 -3.15 10.52 -7.96
N VAL A 520 -3.71 9.57 -8.68
CA VAL A 520 -5.06 9.66 -9.22
C VAL A 520 -5.98 8.88 -8.29
N ILE A 521 -7.00 9.56 -7.79
CA ILE A 521 -8.04 9.02 -6.92
C ILE A 521 -9.27 8.71 -7.77
N ASP A 522 -9.85 7.55 -7.57
CA ASP A 522 -11.18 7.16 -8.01
C ASP A 522 -12.01 6.74 -6.78
N PHE A 523 -13.23 6.30 -6.96
CA PHE A 523 -14.18 6.09 -5.88
C PHE A 523 -14.91 4.76 -6.03
N PHE A 524 -14.82 3.91 -5.00
CA PHE A 524 -15.54 2.64 -4.99
C PHE A 524 -17.06 2.87 -5.13
N ASP A 525 -17.68 2.18 -6.09
CA ASP A 525 -19.11 2.27 -6.43
C ASP A 525 -19.62 3.71 -6.64
N GLY A 526 -18.77 4.60 -7.12
CA GLY A 526 -19.10 6.02 -7.27
C GLY A 526 -19.38 6.74 -5.94
N ASN A 527 -19.01 6.16 -4.81
CA ASN A 527 -19.21 6.76 -3.49
C ASN A 527 -18.10 7.76 -3.19
N ILE A 528 -18.44 9.05 -3.17
CA ILE A 528 -17.51 10.14 -2.90
C ILE A 528 -16.74 9.96 -1.57
N ASP A 529 -17.31 9.29 -0.59
CA ASP A 529 -16.74 9.05 0.72
C ASP A 529 -15.81 7.82 0.74
N ARG A 530 -15.62 7.14 -0.41
CA ARG A 530 -14.79 5.94 -0.59
C ARG A 530 -13.70 6.13 -1.65
N PRO A 531 -12.75 7.05 -1.44
CA PRO A 531 -11.65 7.25 -2.38
C PRO A 531 -10.65 6.09 -2.33
N PHE A 532 -10.07 5.76 -3.50
CA PHE A 532 -8.92 4.87 -3.61
C PHE A 532 -7.98 5.32 -4.73
N VAL A 533 -6.70 4.99 -4.60
CA VAL A 533 -5.68 5.35 -5.58
C VAL A 533 -5.66 4.34 -6.72
N VAL A 534 -5.91 4.78 -7.94
CA VAL A 534 -5.84 3.96 -9.16
C VAL A 534 -4.48 4.01 -9.86
N GLY A 535 -3.65 5.01 -9.56
CA GLY A 535 -2.35 5.16 -10.19
C GLY A 535 -1.63 6.45 -9.82
N ARG A 536 -0.52 6.70 -10.52
CA ARG A 536 0.35 7.87 -10.31
C ARG A 536 0.59 8.58 -11.63
N ILE A 537 0.87 9.88 -11.56
CA ILE A 537 1.16 10.71 -12.72
C ILE A 537 2.49 11.42 -12.50
N HIS A 538 3.30 11.44 -13.54
CA HIS A 538 4.49 12.29 -13.59
C HIS A 538 4.10 13.72 -13.95
N GLU A 539 4.43 14.67 -13.08
CA GLU A 539 4.11 16.08 -13.28
C GLU A 539 5.24 16.97 -12.74
N ALA A 540 5.56 18.03 -13.45
CA ALA A 540 6.52 19.07 -13.06
C ALA A 540 7.87 18.48 -12.56
N GLN A 541 8.17 18.62 -11.28
CA GLN A 541 9.41 18.15 -10.67
C GLN A 541 9.49 16.63 -10.51
N ARG A 542 8.39 15.91 -10.80
CA ARG A 542 8.29 14.46 -10.69
C ARG A 542 8.37 13.84 -12.08
N SER A 543 9.57 13.94 -12.66
CA SER A 543 9.85 13.43 -14.00
C SER A 543 9.80 11.89 -14.05
N PRO A 544 9.57 11.30 -15.23
CA PRO A 544 9.72 9.86 -15.45
C PRO A 544 11.09 9.33 -15.01
N SER A 545 11.13 8.04 -14.68
CA SER A 545 12.35 7.37 -14.21
C SER A 545 13.51 7.58 -15.19
N LYS A 546 14.66 7.99 -14.66
CA LYS A 546 15.92 8.09 -15.40
C LYS A 546 16.78 6.90 -15.00
N PHE A 547 16.91 5.94 -15.90
CA PHE A 547 17.77 4.79 -15.67
C PHE A 547 19.25 5.23 -15.68
N ASP A 548 20.03 4.66 -14.75
CA ASP A 548 21.44 5.04 -14.52
C ASP A 548 21.64 6.53 -14.19
N ASP A 549 20.58 7.24 -13.79
CA ASP A 549 20.52 8.70 -13.58
C ASP A 549 20.87 9.52 -14.81
N LYS A 550 20.77 8.92 -16.01
CA LYS A 550 21.12 9.54 -17.28
C LYS A 550 19.94 9.65 -18.24
N GLY A 551 20.07 10.60 -19.15
CA GLY A 551 19.07 10.84 -20.17
C GLY A 551 17.71 11.29 -19.66
N LYS A 552 16.79 11.53 -20.54
CA LYS A 552 15.39 11.88 -20.27
C LYS A 552 14.50 11.49 -21.44
N LEU A 553 13.22 11.37 -21.20
CA LEU A 553 12.25 11.25 -22.29
C LEU A 553 12.17 12.58 -23.08
N PRO A 554 11.97 12.54 -24.42
CA PRO A 554 11.74 11.33 -25.23
C PRO A 554 13.00 10.59 -25.69
N ASP A 555 14.21 11.07 -25.37
CA ASP A 555 15.46 10.56 -25.94
C ASP A 555 15.77 9.13 -25.54
N THR A 556 15.34 8.73 -24.33
CA THR A 556 15.54 7.37 -23.79
C THR A 556 14.26 6.51 -23.83
N LYS A 557 13.35 6.76 -24.78
CA LYS A 557 12.05 6.06 -24.88
C LYS A 557 12.13 4.55 -25.15
N LYS A 558 13.30 4.05 -25.55
CA LYS A 558 13.54 2.62 -25.77
C LYS A 558 13.92 1.87 -24.49
N LEU A 559 14.13 2.59 -23.39
CA LEU A 559 14.38 2.00 -22.06
C LEU A 559 13.07 1.81 -21.30
N ALA A 560 12.89 0.62 -20.76
CA ALA A 560 11.76 0.26 -19.90
C ALA A 560 12.27 -0.35 -18.60
N GLY A 561 11.43 -0.37 -17.57
CA GLY A 561 11.78 -1.03 -16.32
C GLY A 561 11.25 -0.36 -15.06
N ILE A 562 11.84 -0.73 -13.94
CA ILE A 562 11.50 -0.25 -12.59
C ILE A 562 12.76 0.33 -11.96
N LYS A 563 12.64 1.51 -11.36
CA LYS A 563 13.70 2.13 -10.57
C LYS A 563 13.14 2.56 -9.21
N SER A 564 13.76 2.09 -8.13
CA SER A 564 13.45 2.53 -6.77
C SER A 564 14.30 3.75 -6.38
N LYS A 565 13.99 4.33 -5.24
CA LYS A 565 14.79 5.38 -4.60
C LYS A 565 15.09 4.96 -3.16
N GLU A 566 16.30 5.19 -2.71
CA GLU A 566 16.71 5.00 -1.32
C GLU A 566 15.83 5.87 -0.39
N TYR A 567 15.42 5.32 0.75
CA TYR A 567 14.69 6.07 1.77
C TYR A 567 15.60 7.13 2.38
N GLN A 568 15.20 8.39 2.36
CA GLN A 568 15.97 9.56 2.83
C GLN A 568 17.38 9.68 2.23
N GLY A 569 17.64 9.00 1.14
CA GLY A 569 18.94 9.00 0.47
C GLY A 569 18.84 9.29 -1.02
N SER A 570 19.99 9.15 -1.71
CA SER A 570 20.11 9.36 -3.17
C SER A 570 20.32 8.07 -3.95
N GLY A 571 20.59 6.95 -3.27
CA GLY A 571 20.80 5.65 -3.89
C GLY A 571 19.54 5.09 -4.56
N TYR A 572 19.71 4.06 -5.39
CA TYR A 572 18.61 3.42 -6.10
C TYR A 572 18.92 1.95 -6.42
N ASN A 573 17.87 1.19 -6.68
CA ASN A 573 17.94 -0.09 -7.36
C ASN A 573 17.12 -0.01 -8.64
N GLN A 574 17.52 -0.73 -9.68
CA GLN A 574 16.76 -0.77 -10.93
C GLN A 574 16.76 -2.14 -11.58
N LEU A 575 15.65 -2.46 -12.23
CA LEU A 575 15.52 -3.47 -13.26
C LEU A 575 15.25 -2.72 -14.56
N ARG A 576 16.19 -2.76 -15.50
CA ARG A 576 16.11 -2.04 -16.77
C ARG A 576 16.09 -3.03 -17.93
N PHE A 577 15.24 -2.79 -18.89
CA PHE A 577 15.21 -3.39 -20.22
C PHE A 577 15.59 -2.33 -21.24
N ASP A 578 16.39 -2.70 -22.20
CA ASP A 578 16.82 -1.85 -23.29
C ASP A 578 16.41 -2.51 -24.62
N ASP A 579 15.42 -1.95 -25.28
CA ASP A 579 14.87 -2.45 -26.54
C ASP A 579 15.45 -1.73 -27.77
N THR A 580 16.62 -1.12 -27.62
CA THR A 580 17.29 -0.46 -28.73
C THR A 580 17.73 -1.52 -29.75
N THR A 581 17.42 -1.28 -31.03
CA THR A 581 17.78 -2.17 -32.13
C THR A 581 19.30 -2.46 -32.12
N ASN A 582 19.67 -3.73 -32.15
CA ASN A 582 21.03 -4.24 -32.02
C ASN A 582 21.74 -3.95 -30.68
N GLN A 583 21.00 -3.50 -29.67
CA GLN A 583 21.50 -3.25 -28.32
C GLN A 583 20.53 -3.80 -27.23
N ILE A 584 19.82 -4.88 -27.56
CA ILE A 584 18.89 -5.51 -26.61
C ILE A 584 19.66 -6.00 -25.40
N SER A 585 19.26 -5.51 -24.21
CA SER A 585 19.90 -5.89 -22.96
C SER A 585 18.96 -5.77 -21.76
N SER A 586 19.27 -6.49 -20.68
CA SER A 586 18.63 -6.32 -19.39
C SER A 586 19.65 -6.14 -18.29
N GLN A 587 19.28 -5.37 -17.26
CA GLN A 587 20.16 -5.04 -16.16
C GLN A 587 19.40 -5.09 -14.83
N LEU A 588 19.96 -5.80 -13.87
CA LEU A 588 19.62 -5.66 -12.44
C LEU A 588 20.77 -4.91 -11.77
N HIS A 589 20.49 -3.74 -11.20
CA HIS A 589 21.53 -2.84 -10.67
C HIS A 589 21.14 -2.28 -9.31
N SER A 590 22.10 -2.28 -8.40
CA SER A 590 22.08 -1.48 -7.18
C SER A 590 23.18 -0.42 -7.26
N SER A 591 22.81 0.84 -6.97
CA SER A 591 23.79 1.94 -6.95
C SER A 591 24.84 1.78 -5.82
N HIS A 592 24.54 0.94 -4.80
CA HIS A 592 25.49 0.62 -3.74
C HIS A 592 26.64 -0.25 -4.30
N GLY A 593 27.86 0.31 -4.29
CA GLY A 593 29.03 -0.36 -4.82
C GLY A 593 28.94 -0.71 -6.31
N ALA A 594 28.08 0.00 -7.08
CA ALA A 594 27.87 -0.23 -8.51
C ALA A 594 27.62 -1.72 -8.86
N THR A 595 26.89 -2.43 -8.01
CA THR A 595 26.65 -3.87 -8.15
C THR A 595 25.65 -4.15 -9.25
N GLN A 596 26.02 -4.96 -10.24
CA GLN A 596 25.23 -5.15 -11.45
C GLN A 596 25.26 -6.58 -11.95
N LEU A 597 24.13 -7.04 -12.48
CA LEU A 597 24.02 -8.15 -13.41
C LEU A 597 23.51 -7.58 -14.74
N ASN A 598 24.35 -7.63 -15.77
CA ASN A 598 24.05 -7.15 -17.11
C ASN A 598 23.95 -8.35 -18.05
N LEU A 599 22.96 -8.37 -18.93
CA LEU A 599 22.69 -9.46 -19.85
C LEU A 599 22.46 -8.92 -21.27
N GLY A 600 22.98 -9.58 -22.29
CA GLY A 600 22.70 -9.30 -23.68
C GLY A 600 23.80 -8.48 -24.38
N ASN A 601 23.42 -7.53 -25.23
CA ASN A 601 24.35 -6.61 -25.86
C ASN A 601 24.60 -5.43 -24.93
N LEU A 602 25.74 -5.46 -24.27
CA LEU A 602 26.07 -4.49 -23.23
C LEU A 602 26.48 -3.16 -23.84
N SER A 603 25.88 -2.08 -23.38
CA SER A 603 26.20 -0.71 -23.80
C SER A 603 26.44 0.19 -22.59
N HIS A 604 27.10 1.34 -22.84
CA HIS A 604 27.21 2.37 -21.83
C HIS A 604 25.83 2.97 -21.48
N PRO A 605 25.67 3.55 -20.26
CA PRO A 605 24.43 4.24 -19.89
C PRO A 605 23.99 5.27 -20.93
N LYS A 606 22.71 5.25 -21.31
CA LYS A 606 22.19 6.06 -22.42
C LYS A 606 21.75 7.44 -21.96
N GLU A 607 22.24 8.45 -22.66
CA GLU A 607 21.77 9.84 -22.56
C GLU A 607 20.81 10.17 -23.73
N THR A 608 20.96 9.47 -24.84
CA THR A 608 20.15 9.55 -26.05
C THR A 608 19.61 8.16 -26.39
N ASP A 609 19.11 7.98 -27.59
CA ASP A 609 18.49 6.73 -28.04
C ASP A 609 19.49 5.60 -28.37
N SER A 610 20.80 5.87 -28.30
CA SER A 610 21.87 4.87 -28.45
C SER A 610 23.12 5.27 -27.67
N SER A 611 24.00 4.31 -27.42
CA SER A 611 25.31 4.52 -26.80
C SER A 611 26.33 3.53 -27.32
N GLU A 612 27.62 3.75 -27.05
CA GLU A 612 28.69 2.83 -27.44
C GLU A 612 28.53 1.47 -26.75
N GLY A 613 28.81 0.41 -27.50
CA GLY A 613 28.82 -0.97 -27.01
C GLY A 613 29.98 -1.21 -26.04
N ARG A 614 29.76 -2.05 -25.01
CA ARG A 614 30.80 -2.52 -24.05
C ARG A 614 31.15 -3.99 -24.25
N GLY A 615 30.37 -4.73 -25.01
CA GLY A 615 30.53 -6.16 -25.21
C GLY A 615 29.19 -6.90 -25.27
N GLU A 616 29.26 -8.23 -25.33
CA GLU A 616 28.10 -9.10 -25.46
C GLU A 616 28.18 -10.25 -24.46
N GLY A 617 27.03 -10.73 -24.02
CA GLY A 617 26.92 -11.86 -23.10
C GLY A 617 26.36 -11.44 -21.73
N PHE A 618 27.02 -11.86 -20.64
CA PHE A 618 26.65 -11.45 -19.29
C PHE A 618 27.84 -10.89 -18.54
N GLU A 619 27.57 -9.93 -17.63
CA GLU A 619 28.56 -9.37 -16.71
C GLU A 619 27.95 -9.32 -15.31
N LEU A 620 28.60 -9.96 -14.34
CA LEU A 620 28.32 -9.80 -12.91
C LEU A 620 29.47 -9.03 -12.30
N ARG A 621 29.21 -7.82 -11.80
CA ARG A 621 30.26 -6.95 -11.25
C ARG A 621 29.82 -6.21 -10.01
N THR A 622 30.79 -5.83 -9.19
CA THR A 622 30.64 -4.95 -8.03
C THR A 622 31.97 -4.29 -7.71
N ASP A 623 31.94 -3.08 -7.14
CA ASP A 623 33.11 -2.42 -6.58
C ASP A 623 33.38 -2.86 -5.12
N GLN A 624 32.56 -3.77 -4.59
CA GLN A 624 32.66 -4.37 -3.25
C GLN A 624 33.05 -5.84 -3.34
N TRP A 625 32.84 -6.60 -2.28
CA TRP A 625 33.14 -8.02 -2.23
C TRP A 625 32.10 -8.87 -2.96
N GLY A 626 32.58 -9.87 -3.69
CA GLY A 626 31.74 -10.84 -4.38
C GLY A 626 31.91 -12.27 -3.82
N ALA A 627 30.84 -13.04 -3.79
CA ALA A 627 30.88 -14.46 -3.47
C ALA A 627 29.94 -15.24 -4.39
N VAL A 628 30.45 -16.33 -4.98
CA VAL A 628 29.65 -17.30 -5.72
C VAL A 628 29.65 -18.60 -4.94
N ARG A 629 28.51 -19.05 -4.45
CA ARG A 629 28.38 -20.26 -3.63
C ARG A 629 27.27 -21.15 -4.15
N ALA A 630 27.56 -22.43 -4.31
CA ALA A 630 26.58 -23.44 -4.68
C ALA A 630 26.79 -24.68 -3.78
N GLY A 631 25.87 -24.99 -2.88
CA GLY A 631 26.01 -26.05 -1.88
C GLY A 631 26.14 -27.46 -2.43
N GLN A 632 25.65 -27.73 -3.64
CA GLN A 632 25.70 -29.03 -4.31
C GLN A 632 26.73 -29.12 -5.44
N GLY A 633 27.47 -28.03 -5.71
CA GLY A 633 28.50 -28.00 -6.74
C GLY A 633 28.37 -26.76 -7.66
N LEU A 634 29.48 -26.42 -8.32
CA LEU A 634 29.57 -25.25 -9.21
C LEU A 634 30.36 -25.65 -10.45
N LEU A 635 29.80 -25.40 -11.64
CA LEU A 635 30.46 -25.50 -12.92
C LEU A 635 30.70 -24.11 -13.52
N LEU A 636 31.94 -23.82 -13.84
CA LEU A 636 32.34 -22.69 -14.66
C LEU A 636 32.95 -23.25 -15.95
N SER A 637 32.29 -23.06 -17.07
CA SER A 637 32.68 -23.66 -18.35
C SER A 637 32.64 -22.65 -19.48
N THR A 638 33.59 -22.76 -20.39
CA THR A 638 33.58 -22.05 -21.68
C THR A 638 33.27 -23.02 -22.86
N HIS A 639 32.85 -24.26 -22.59
CA HIS A 639 32.28 -25.11 -23.61
C HIS A 639 30.91 -24.56 -24.02
N ALA A 640 30.70 -24.31 -25.31
CA ALA A 640 29.49 -23.73 -25.84
C ALA A 640 28.31 -24.69 -25.76
N GLN A 641 27.14 -24.15 -25.42
CA GLN A 641 25.85 -24.81 -25.59
C GLN A 641 24.95 -23.85 -26.40
N ASP A 642 24.80 -24.20 -27.69
CA ASP A 642 24.09 -23.31 -28.61
C ASP A 642 22.60 -23.21 -28.28
N GLY A 643 22.08 -21.98 -28.34
CA GLY A 643 20.69 -21.68 -28.08
C GLY A 643 20.25 -21.90 -26.62
N ALA A 644 21.21 -21.87 -25.66
CA ALA A 644 20.96 -22.21 -24.25
C ALA A 644 20.23 -23.57 -24.05
N SER A 645 20.47 -24.51 -24.95
CA SER A 645 19.92 -25.85 -24.92
C SER A 645 20.85 -26.81 -24.18
N GLY A 646 20.35 -27.87 -23.57
CA GLY A 646 21.12 -28.83 -22.80
C GLY A 646 20.98 -28.66 -21.29
N ASN A 647 21.70 -29.48 -20.55
CA ASN A 647 21.63 -29.51 -19.11
C ASN A 647 22.61 -28.50 -18.50
N HIS A 648 22.18 -27.77 -17.46
CA HIS A 648 22.96 -26.65 -16.85
C HIS A 648 24.29 -27.12 -16.22
N LEU A 649 24.43 -28.39 -15.81
CA LEU A 649 25.68 -29.00 -15.28
C LEU A 649 26.25 -30.03 -16.22
N ASP A 650 26.15 -29.84 -17.53
CA ASP A 650 26.77 -30.73 -18.52
C ASP A 650 28.30 -30.66 -18.44
N THR A 651 28.93 -31.76 -18.14
CA THR A 651 30.40 -31.92 -17.99
C THR A 651 30.98 -32.94 -18.98
N THR A 652 30.27 -33.27 -20.05
CA THR A 652 30.64 -34.35 -21.00
C THR A 652 32.02 -34.16 -21.58
N GLU A 653 32.34 -32.94 -22.04
CA GLU A 653 33.63 -32.63 -22.63
C GLU A 653 34.75 -32.62 -21.59
N ALA A 654 34.50 -32.00 -20.43
CA ALA A 654 35.47 -31.93 -19.34
C ALA A 654 35.78 -33.35 -18.78
N LYS A 655 34.77 -34.20 -18.70
CA LYS A 655 34.90 -35.62 -18.33
C LYS A 655 35.74 -36.36 -19.34
N SER A 656 35.49 -36.22 -20.64
CA SER A 656 36.28 -36.83 -21.70
C SER A 656 37.75 -36.44 -21.62
N GLN A 657 38.06 -35.19 -21.34
CA GLN A 657 39.43 -34.69 -21.15
C GLN A 657 40.09 -35.38 -19.93
N LEU A 658 39.40 -35.46 -18.80
CA LEU A 658 39.90 -36.14 -17.59
C LEU A 658 40.10 -37.65 -17.84
N GLU A 659 39.24 -38.31 -18.57
CA GLU A 659 39.39 -39.72 -18.97
C GLU A 659 40.63 -39.94 -19.86
N SER A 660 40.85 -39.02 -20.82
CA SER A 660 42.07 -39.05 -21.63
C SER A 660 43.33 -38.87 -20.76
N SER A 661 43.33 -37.93 -19.84
CA SER A 661 44.42 -37.71 -18.89
C SER A 661 44.66 -38.94 -18.01
N LEU A 662 43.60 -39.59 -17.51
CA LEU A 662 43.69 -40.80 -16.74
C LEU A 662 44.31 -41.97 -17.57
N ASN A 663 43.94 -42.13 -18.83
CA ASN A 663 44.48 -43.17 -19.69
C ASN A 663 45.95 -42.92 -19.98
N ASN A 664 46.39 -41.72 -20.24
CA ASN A 664 47.83 -41.36 -20.40
C ASN A 664 48.60 -41.65 -19.12
N ALA A 665 48.09 -41.24 -17.95
CA ALA A 665 48.71 -41.49 -16.66
C ALA A 665 48.81 -42.99 -16.36
N LYS A 666 47.79 -43.79 -16.70
CA LYS A 666 47.81 -45.27 -16.59
C LYS A 666 48.94 -45.83 -17.44
N ALA A 667 49.03 -45.45 -18.71
CA ALA A 667 50.06 -45.95 -19.60
C ALA A 667 51.47 -45.67 -19.09
N LEU A 668 51.72 -44.46 -18.63
CA LEU A 668 53.00 -44.09 -18.02
C LEU A 668 53.31 -44.86 -16.71
N SER A 669 52.29 -45.07 -15.89
CA SER A 669 52.40 -45.82 -14.63
C SER A 669 52.75 -47.30 -14.88
N GLU A 670 52.18 -47.92 -15.93
CA GLU A 670 52.53 -49.31 -16.30
C GLU A 670 53.97 -49.42 -16.86
N VAL A 671 54.43 -48.41 -17.62
CA VAL A 671 55.84 -48.33 -18.05
C VAL A 671 56.77 -48.24 -16.85
N ALA A 672 56.46 -47.40 -15.88
CA ALA A 672 57.22 -47.25 -14.63
C ALA A 672 57.28 -48.55 -13.86
N LYS A 673 56.14 -49.22 -13.69
CA LYS A 673 56.09 -50.54 -13.02
C LYS A 673 56.91 -51.59 -13.71
N ASN A 674 56.84 -51.65 -15.04
CA ASN A 674 57.62 -52.64 -15.82
C ASN A 674 59.12 -52.38 -15.73
N GLN A 675 59.55 -51.17 -15.40
CA GLN A 675 60.94 -50.81 -15.16
C GLN A 675 61.35 -50.89 -13.67
N GLN A 676 60.50 -51.53 -12.85
CA GLN A 676 60.70 -51.70 -11.40
C GLN A 676 60.86 -50.39 -10.65
N THR A 677 60.13 -49.36 -11.07
CA THR A 677 60.04 -48.06 -10.43
C THR A 677 58.64 -47.85 -9.84
N ASP A 678 58.42 -46.77 -9.09
CA ASP A 678 57.16 -46.46 -8.44
C ASP A 678 56.03 -46.16 -9.42
N PRO A 679 54.88 -46.88 -9.33
CA PRO A 679 53.68 -46.52 -10.10
C PRO A 679 52.99 -45.28 -9.53
N LEU A 680 52.12 -44.59 -10.35
CA LEU A 680 51.33 -43.46 -9.91
C LEU A 680 50.17 -43.91 -9.00
N GLU A 681 50.17 -43.50 -7.76
CA GLU A 681 49.14 -43.87 -6.76
C GLU A 681 47.80 -43.11 -6.96
N VAL A 682 47.82 -42.01 -7.72
CA VAL A 682 46.66 -41.13 -7.92
C VAL A 682 45.54 -41.69 -8.84
N LEU A 683 45.83 -42.78 -9.59
CA LEU A 683 44.95 -43.26 -10.66
C LEU A 683 43.53 -43.61 -10.22
N GLU A 684 43.40 -44.35 -9.08
CA GLU A 684 42.11 -44.71 -8.54
C GLU A 684 41.33 -43.50 -8.01
N ARG A 685 41.98 -42.47 -7.51
CA ARG A 685 41.32 -41.22 -7.05
C ARG A 685 40.80 -40.37 -8.23
N ILE A 686 41.61 -40.24 -9.30
CA ILE A 686 41.12 -39.56 -10.54
C ILE A 686 39.90 -40.29 -11.12
N LYS A 687 39.96 -41.62 -11.17
CA LYS A 687 38.82 -42.44 -11.61
C LYS A 687 37.58 -42.24 -10.71
N GLY A 688 37.77 -42.20 -9.40
CA GLY A 688 36.72 -41.90 -8.42
C GLY A 688 36.12 -40.52 -8.64
N PHE A 689 36.93 -39.48 -8.85
CA PHE A 689 36.48 -38.13 -9.17
C PHE A 689 35.67 -38.10 -10.48
N ILE A 690 36.15 -38.69 -11.55
CA ILE A 690 35.42 -38.78 -12.83
C ILE A 690 34.04 -39.45 -12.63
N ASN A 691 33.96 -40.46 -11.77
CA ASN A 691 32.72 -41.14 -11.45
C ASN A 691 31.76 -40.24 -10.65
N THR A 692 32.24 -39.25 -9.89
CA THR A 692 31.38 -38.27 -9.21
C THR A 692 30.76 -37.27 -10.17
N LEU A 693 31.41 -36.99 -11.28
CA LEU A 693 30.88 -36.12 -12.36
C LEU A 693 29.88 -36.85 -13.28
N ALA A 694 29.90 -38.20 -13.28
CA ALA A 694 29.17 -39.04 -14.24
C ALA A 694 27.76 -39.44 -13.81
N GLN A 695 27.28 -39.02 -12.66
CA GLN A 695 25.96 -39.45 -12.18
C GLN A 695 24.85 -38.51 -12.53
N GLN A 696 24.00 -39.03 -13.42
CA GLN A 696 22.65 -38.53 -13.61
C GLN A 696 21.75 -39.03 -12.45
N ASP A 697 21.14 -38.12 -11.73
CA ASP A 697 19.96 -38.44 -10.95
C ASP A 697 18.79 -38.54 -11.93
N PRO A 698 18.08 -39.67 -12.01
CA PRO A 698 16.96 -39.84 -12.94
C PRO A 698 15.85 -38.82 -12.75
N LYS A 699 15.84 -38.12 -11.61
CA LYS A 699 14.88 -37.05 -11.26
C LYS A 699 15.44 -35.64 -11.37
N LYS A 700 16.72 -35.47 -11.62
CA LYS A 700 17.40 -34.17 -11.75
C LYS A 700 18.35 -34.23 -12.92
N ALA A 701 18.17 -33.29 -13.85
CA ALA A 701 19.09 -33.14 -14.97
C ALA A 701 20.51 -32.87 -14.45
N ASP A 702 21.48 -33.70 -14.81
CA ASP A 702 22.91 -33.62 -14.51
C ASP A 702 23.28 -32.95 -13.19
N ALA A 703 23.35 -33.77 -12.13
CA ALA A 703 23.77 -33.30 -10.81
C ALA A 703 25.07 -33.97 -10.40
N PHE A 704 25.95 -33.25 -9.75
CA PHE A 704 27.14 -33.83 -9.12
C PHE A 704 26.74 -34.72 -7.92
N LYS A 705 27.41 -35.86 -7.77
CA LYS A 705 27.20 -36.73 -6.60
C LYS A 705 27.61 -36.09 -5.28
N SER A 706 28.55 -35.17 -5.34
CA SER A 706 29.11 -34.45 -4.19
C SER A 706 29.36 -33.02 -4.57
N ALA A 707 29.53 -32.14 -3.58
CA ALA A 707 29.84 -30.73 -3.81
C ALA A 707 31.23 -30.61 -4.48
N VAL A 708 31.23 -30.37 -5.77
CA VAL A 708 32.42 -30.20 -6.61
C VAL A 708 32.41 -28.78 -7.22
N MET A 709 33.54 -28.12 -7.21
CA MET A 709 33.80 -26.96 -8.05
C MET A 709 34.64 -27.39 -9.25
N MET A 710 34.13 -27.18 -10.47
CA MET A 710 34.80 -27.52 -11.70
C MET A 710 35.02 -26.29 -12.57
N LEU A 711 36.26 -26.16 -13.07
CA LEU A 711 36.66 -25.17 -14.09
C LEU A 711 37.00 -25.96 -15.35
N ALA A 712 36.34 -25.67 -16.46
CA ALA A 712 36.53 -26.37 -17.72
C ALA A 712 36.59 -25.43 -18.91
N SER A 713 37.50 -25.66 -19.84
CA SER A 713 37.62 -24.87 -21.05
C SER A 713 38.13 -25.72 -22.21
N PRO A 714 37.61 -25.57 -23.44
CA PRO A 714 38.16 -26.25 -24.63
C PRO A 714 39.56 -25.75 -25.00
N ASN A 715 39.97 -24.57 -24.57
CA ASN A 715 41.24 -23.95 -24.90
C ASN A 715 42.18 -23.86 -23.70
N SER A 716 42.10 -22.82 -22.95
CA SER A 716 43.04 -22.52 -21.87
C SER A 716 42.39 -21.99 -20.60
N ILE A 717 42.99 -22.26 -19.47
CA ILE A 717 42.66 -21.69 -18.16
C ILE A 717 43.93 -21.02 -17.64
N ALA A 718 43.85 -19.75 -17.31
CA ALA A 718 44.94 -19.00 -16.71
C ALA A 718 44.59 -18.60 -15.26
N LEU A 719 45.52 -18.80 -14.31
CA LEU A 719 45.46 -18.30 -12.93
C LEU A 719 46.59 -17.31 -12.76
N SER A 720 46.29 -16.08 -12.42
CA SER A 720 47.28 -14.99 -12.25
C SER A 720 46.95 -14.18 -11.01
N SER A 721 47.99 -13.86 -10.23
CA SER A 721 47.90 -12.97 -9.08
C SER A 721 49.13 -12.04 -9.04
N ASN A 722 48.96 -10.83 -8.56
CA ASN A 722 50.09 -9.92 -8.32
C ASN A 722 50.89 -10.27 -7.04
N GLU A 723 50.32 -11.14 -6.22
CA GLU A 723 50.96 -11.61 -4.97
C GLU A 723 51.11 -13.13 -5.02
N ASP A 724 50.43 -13.88 -4.18
CA ASP A 724 50.56 -15.32 -4.01
C ASP A 724 49.46 -16.13 -4.62
N ILE A 725 49.72 -17.32 -5.08
CA ILE A 725 48.75 -18.36 -5.40
C ILE A 725 49.02 -19.57 -4.49
N HIS A 726 48.07 -19.84 -3.56
CA HIS A 726 48.16 -20.96 -2.64
C HIS A 726 47.24 -22.10 -3.12
N LEU A 727 47.81 -23.29 -3.32
CA LEU A 727 47.06 -24.50 -3.57
C LEU A 727 47.24 -25.44 -2.38
N SER A 728 46.17 -25.78 -1.71
CA SER A 728 46.12 -26.68 -0.56
C SER A 728 44.99 -27.67 -0.67
N ALA A 729 45.26 -28.91 -0.31
CA ALA A 729 44.26 -29.99 -0.26
C ALA A 729 44.61 -30.96 0.88
N ASP A 730 43.62 -31.39 1.66
CA ASP A 730 43.79 -32.47 2.66
C ASP A 730 44.06 -33.81 1.99
N GLY A 731 43.66 -33.97 0.74
CA GLY A 731 43.86 -35.14 -0.06
C GLY A 731 45.12 -35.05 -0.93
N GLN A 732 44.97 -34.96 -2.23
CA GLN A 732 46.08 -34.94 -3.22
C GLN A 732 45.94 -33.78 -4.17
N ILE A 733 47.04 -33.19 -4.56
CA ILE A 733 47.18 -32.26 -5.68
C ILE A 733 47.81 -33.02 -6.84
N SER A 734 47.12 -33.14 -7.95
CA SER A 734 47.55 -33.87 -9.12
C SER A 734 47.69 -32.94 -10.32
N HIS A 735 48.86 -32.96 -10.97
CA HIS A 735 49.15 -32.27 -12.19
C HIS A 735 49.34 -33.28 -13.32
N SER A 736 48.49 -33.17 -14.35
CA SER A 736 48.58 -34.02 -15.51
C SER A 736 48.51 -33.17 -16.78
N ALA A 737 49.39 -33.35 -17.70
CA ALA A 737 49.42 -32.64 -18.97
C ALA A 737 49.65 -33.64 -20.13
N GLY A 738 49.01 -33.45 -21.25
CA GLY A 738 49.31 -34.20 -22.49
C GLY A 738 50.60 -33.77 -23.15
N GLY A 739 51.08 -32.58 -22.85
CA GLY A 739 52.38 -32.04 -23.21
C GLY A 739 53.32 -31.98 -22.02
N SER A 740 53.92 -30.82 -21.74
CA SER A 740 54.90 -30.60 -20.73
C SER A 740 54.35 -29.87 -19.50
N ILE A 741 54.90 -30.16 -18.31
CA ILE A 741 54.73 -29.34 -17.11
C ILE A 741 56.00 -28.54 -16.95
N ASN A 742 55.90 -27.21 -17.01
CA ASN A 742 57.05 -26.30 -16.87
C ASN A 742 56.92 -25.55 -15.54
N LEU A 743 57.96 -25.58 -14.72
CA LEU A 743 58.09 -24.87 -13.46
C LEU A 743 59.23 -23.83 -13.58
N SER A 744 58.95 -22.57 -13.43
CA SER A 744 59.96 -21.53 -13.52
C SER A 744 59.78 -20.53 -12.34
N THR A 745 60.89 -20.18 -11.71
CA THR A 745 60.90 -19.22 -10.61
C THR A 745 62.16 -18.38 -10.62
N GLN A 746 62.07 -17.13 -10.21
CA GLN A 746 63.24 -16.24 -10.13
C GLN A 746 64.08 -16.47 -8.84
N LYS A 747 63.55 -17.15 -7.84
CA LYS A 747 64.30 -17.40 -6.59
C LYS A 747 64.51 -18.89 -6.34
N SER A 748 63.58 -19.57 -5.76
CA SER A 748 63.79 -20.93 -5.26
C SER A 748 62.61 -21.83 -5.63
N LEU A 749 62.90 -23.05 -6.03
CA LEU A 749 61.97 -24.16 -6.10
C LEU A 749 62.27 -25.11 -4.94
N VAL A 750 61.40 -25.24 -4.00
CA VAL A 750 61.58 -26.02 -2.78
C VAL A 750 60.50 -27.10 -2.71
N GLY A 751 60.90 -28.37 -2.59
CA GLY A 751 60.00 -29.48 -2.42
C GLY A 751 60.33 -30.26 -1.14
N HIS A 752 59.34 -30.57 -0.33
CA HIS A 752 59.43 -31.42 0.86
C HIS A 752 58.40 -32.54 0.75
N ALA A 753 58.81 -33.75 1.03
CA ALA A 753 57.92 -34.90 1.13
C ALA A 753 58.28 -35.68 2.41
N SER A 754 57.25 -36.07 3.18
CA SER A 754 57.50 -36.88 4.40
C SER A 754 57.90 -38.33 4.12
N SER A 755 57.47 -38.86 3.01
CA SER A 755 57.73 -40.29 2.60
C SER A 755 58.80 -40.39 1.55
N LYS A 756 58.52 -40.01 0.31
CA LYS A 756 59.48 -40.15 -0.81
C LYS A 756 59.28 -39.11 -1.90
N ILE A 757 60.31 -38.83 -2.62
CA ILE A 757 60.28 -38.13 -3.92
C ILE A 757 60.75 -39.12 -4.96
N SER A 758 59.86 -39.43 -5.95
CA SER A 758 60.18 -40.36 -7.06
C SER A 758 60.02 -39.61 -8.38
N LEU A 759 61.07 -39.66 -9.21
CA LEU A 759 61.12 -39.04 -10.51
C LEU A 759 61.43 -40.09 -11.56
N PHE A 760 60.52 -40.36 -12.49
CA PHE A 760 60.70 -41.32 -13.55
C PHE A 760 60.57 -40.68 -14.93
N ALA A 761 61.56 -40.85 -15.79
CA ALA A 761 61.51 -40.42 -17.18
C ALA A 761 61.56 -41.66 -18.09
N ALA A 762 60.50 -41.89 -18.90
CA ALA A 762 60.37 -43.11 -19.70
C ALA A 762 61.35 -43.19 -20.89
N GLN A 763 61.75 -42.06 -21.46
CA GLN A 763 62.52 -42.05 -22.73
C GLN A 763 63.81 -41.27 -22.69
N GLU A 764 63.80 -39.97 -22.40
CA GLU A 764 64.98 -39.09 -22.59
C GLU A 764 65.82 -38.89 -21.33
N GLY A 765 65.47 -39.51 -20.25
CA GLY A 765 66.18 -39.48 -18.97
C GLY A 765 65.96 -38.25 -18.15
N ALA A 766 66.71 -38.13 -17.01
CA ALA A 766 66.61 -37.02 -16.06
C ALA A 766 67.94 -36.27 -16.04
N ARG A 767 67.90 -34.97 -16.00
CA ARG A 767 69.09 -34.09 -16.02
C ARG A 767 69.06 -33.10 -14.85
N LEU A 768 70.18 -33.02 -14.09
CA LEU A 768 70.32 -32.08 -13.01
C LEU A 768 71.53 -31.19 -13.24
N TYR A 769 71.30 -29.92 -13.41
CA TYR A 769 72.33 -28.95 -13.71
C TYR A 769 72.35 -27.81 -12.67
N ALA A 770 73.50 -27.43 -12.19
CA ALA A 770 73.73 -26.21 -11.46
C ALA A 770 74.66 -25.29 -12.26
N GLY A 771 74.16 -24.11 -12.65
CA GLY A 771 75.00 -23.15 -13.43
C GLY A 771 76.10 -22.49 -12.60
N LYS A 772 75.83 -22.24 -11.31
CA LYS A 772 76.83 -21.78 -10.31
C LYS A 772 76.48 -22.47 -9.00
N GLY A 773 77.48 -22.76 -8.25
CA GLY A 773 77.37 -23.44 -6.98
C GLY A 773 77.35 -25.01 -7.15
N LYS A 774 77.32 -25.73 -6.13
CA LYS A 774 77.41 -27.21 -6.12
C LYS A 774 76.02 -27.87 -6.25
N VAL A 775 76.04 -29.06 -6.86
CA VAL A 775 74.98 -30.04 -6.68
C VAL A 775 75.32 -30.90 -5.46
N GLU A 776 74.38 -30.92 -4.45
CA GLU A 776 74.59 -31.67 -3.24
C GLU A 776 73.56 -32.79 -3.13
N ILE A 777 73.97 -34.07 -3.03
CA ILE A 777 73.11 -35.24 -2.87
C ILE A 777 73.56 -35.93 -1.55
N GLN A 778 72.58 -36.01 -0.60
CA GLN A 778 72.90 -36.57 0.70
C GLN A 778 71.84 -37.58 1.11
N ALA A 779 72.28 -38.78 1.54
CA ALA A 779 71.39 -39.73 2.26
C ALA A 779 71.85 -39.72 3.72
N GLN A 780 71.07 -39.13 4.63
CA GLN A 780 71.45 -38.84 6.00
C GLN A 780 71.29 -40.06 6.95
N GLY A 781 70.27 -40.91 6.66
CA GLY A 781 69.96 -42.06 7.52
C GLY A 781 70.26 -43.41 6.92
N ASP A 782 70.54 -43.50 5.65
CA ASP A 782 70.77 -44.74 4.95
C ASP A 782 71.74 -44.55 3.77
N GLY A 783 71.90 -45.55 2.92
CA GLY A 783 72.79 -45.55 1.74
C GLY A 783 72.27 -44.75 0.55
N ALA A 784 73.18 -44.46 -0.37
CA ALA A 784 72.87 -43.89 -1.69
C ALA A 784 73.40 -44.82 -2.78
N ASP A 785 72.51 -45.32 -3.64
CA ASP A 785 72.85 -46.16 -4.80
C ASP A 785 72.89 -45.35 -6.09
N LEU A 786 73.98 -45.48 -6.84
CA LEU A 786 74.11 -44.97 -8.19
C LEU A 786 74.24 -46.17 -9.17
N ILE A 787 73.13 -46.52 -9.83
CA ILE A 787 73.07 -47.72 -10.68
C ILE A 787 72.83 -47.31 -12.12
N ALA A 788 73.68 -47.79 -13.01
CA ALA A 788 73.50 -47.60 -14.44
C ALA A 788 73.72 -48.91 -15.21
N ARG A 789 72.81 -49.17 -16.16
CA ARG A 789 72.96 -50.41 -17.00
C ARG A 789 74.22 -50.42 -17.87
N LYS A 790 74.65 -49.23 -18.37
CA LYS A 790 75.79 -49.20 -19.33
C LYS A 790 77.06 -48.71 -18.70
N GLY A 791 77.17 -47.52 -18.24
CA GLY A 791 78.40 -46.96 -17.64
C GLY A 791 78.11 -45.83 -16.78
N ILE A 792 79.00 -45.59 -15.73
CA ILE A 792 78.97 -44.41 -14.86
C ILE A 792 80.28 -43.65 -15.09
N GLN A 793 80.16 -42.37 -15.42
CA GLN A 793 81.40 -41.50 -15.53
C GLN A 793 81.35 -40.47 -14.38
N ILE A 794 82.47 -40.37 -13.68
CA ILE A 794 82.68 -39.35 -12.61
C ILE A 794 83.89 -38.54 -13.03
N ILE A 795 83.72 -37.28 -13.43
CA ILE A 795 84.80 -36.44 -14.00
C ILE A 795 84.79 -35.13 -13.28
N SER A 796 85.94 -34.72 -12.75
CA SER A 796 86.26 -33.35 -12.35
C SER A 796 87.19 -32.80 -13.43
N THR A 797 86.91 -31.64 -14.02
CA THR A 797 87.69 -31.02 -15.08
C THR A 797 88.79 -30.10 -14.55
N GLU A 798 88.68 -29.64 -13.33
CA GLU A 798 89.60 -28.62 -12.76
C GLU A 798 90.17 -28.97 -11.37
N ASP A 799 89.52 -29.88 -10.67
CA ASP A 799 89.86 -30.18 -9.28
C ASP A 799 89.85 -31.66 -8.96
N THR A 800 90.15 -32.07 -7.76
CA THR A 800 90.27 -33.45 -7.28
C THR A 800 88.95 -34.13 -7.03
N ILE A 801 88.81 -35.43 -7.36
CA ILE A 801 87.66 -36.30 -6.92
C ILE A 801 88.08 -36.93 -5.56
N TYR A 802 87.28 -36.61 -4.52
CA TYR A 802 87.46 -37.25 -3.25
C TYR A 802 86.42 -38.40 -3.13
N ILE A 803 86.96 -39.63 -2.87
CA ILE A 803 86.13 -40.79 -2.50
C ILE A 803 86.60 -41.20 -1.09
N ILE A 804 85.76 -40.97 -0.12
CA ILE A 804 86.11 -41.16 1.27
C ILE A 804 85.16 -42.09 2.00
N SER A 805 85.68 -43.08 2.67
CA SER A 805 84.94 -43.99 3.54
C SER A 805 85.69 -44.20 4.85
N PRO A 806 85.03 -44.09 6.00
CA PRO A 806 85.66 -44.34 7.29
C PRO A 806 85.97 -45.82 7.53
N LYS A 807 85.36 -46.73 6.78
CA LYS A 807 85.59 -48.17 6.94
C LYS A 807 86.44 -48.74 5.79
N GLU A 808 85.90 -48.71 4.60
CA GLU A 808 86.53 -49.36 3.47
C GLU A 808 86.02 -48.82 2.13
N ILE A 809 86.88 -48.67 1.13
CA ILE A 809 86.54 -48.40 -0.28
C ILE A 809 86.94 -49.69 -1.06
N LYS A 810 85.95 -50.23 -1.84
CA LYS A 810 86.14 -51.33 -2.76
C LYS A 810 85.90 -50.85 -4.19
N LEU A 811 86.89 -51.05 -5.07
CA LEU A 811 86.72 -50.86 -6.51
C LEU A 811 86.82 -52.26 -7.15
N ILE A 812 85.73 -52.80 -7.64
CA ILE A 812 85.60 -54.12 -8.13
C ILE A 812 85.29 -54.09 -9.61
N GLY A 813 86.02 -54.86 -10.42
CA GLY A 813 85.79 -55.03 -11.90
C GLY A 813 86.17 -56.44 -12.28
N ASP A 814 85.19 -57.19 -12.88
CA ASP A 814 85.35 -58.50 -13.49
C ASP A 814 86.30 -59.39 -12.68
N GLY A 815 86.08 -59.63 -11.43
CA GLY A 815 86.85 -60.51 -10.57
C GLY A 815 88.14 -59.90 -10.01
N SER A 816 88.49 -58.70 -10.30
CA SER A 816 89.61 -57.94 -9.68
C SER A 816 89.11 -56.85 -8.75
N GLU A 817 89.75 -56.65 -7.60
CA GLU A 817 89.40 -55.71 -6.55
C GLU A 817 90.59 -54.86 -6.19
N VAL A 818 90.34 -53.55 -6.05
CA VAL A 818 91.26 -52.68 -5.22
C VAL A 818 90.49 -52.29 -4.00
N LYS A 819 91.02 -52.66 -2.78
CA LYS A 819 90.37 -52.36 -1.51
C LYS A 819 91.30 -51.48 -0.71
N LEU A 820 90.76 -50.37 -0.18
CA LEU A 820 91.43 -49.43 0.70
C LEU A 820 90.74 -49.45 2.03
N ASN A 821 91.45 -49.72 3.15
CA ASN A 821 90.90 -49.70 4.48
C ASN A 821 92.06 -49.35 5.51
N GLY A 822 91.77 -49.30 6.78
CA GLY A 822 92.68 -48.97 7.85
C GLY A 822 93.95 -49.88 7.97
N SER A 823 93.92 -51.08 7.33
CA SER A 823 95.04 -52.04 7.33
C SER A 823 95.96 -51.87 6.09
N GLY A 824 95.50 -51.12 5.06
CA GLY A 824 96.33 -50.89 3.88
C GLY A 824 95.52 -50.79 2.54
N VAL A 825 96.29 -50.79 1.44
CA VAL A 825 95.77 -50.87 0.09
C VAL A 825 96.04 -52.28 -0.46
N PHE A 826 94.98 -52.99 -0.81
CA PHE A 826 95.07 -54.35 -1.28
C PHE A 826 94.59 -54.43 -2.71
N ALA A 827 95.39 -54.89 -3.63
CA ALA A 827 94.99 -55.18 -4.97
C ALA A 827 94.92 -56.75 -5.06
N THR A 828 93.80 -57.34 -5.41
CA THR A 828 93.50 -58.72 -5.59
C THR A 828 93.08 -59.00 -7.00
N THR A 829 93.75 -59.86 -7.71
CA THR A 829 93.43 -60.28 -9.08
C THR A 829 93.76 -61.73 -9.36
N GLY A 830 92.95 -62.40 -10.11
CA GLY A 830 93.32 -63.78 -10.59
C GLY A 830 94.13 -63.73 -11.86
N GLY A 831 94.36 -62.59 -12.46
CA GLY A 831 95.12 -62.37 -13.65
C GLY A 831 96.43 -61.59 -13.37
N LEU A 832 96.96 -60.87 -14.38
CA LEU A 832 98.15 -60.07 -14.28
C LEU A 832 97.92 -58.75 -13.54
N PHE A 833 98.76 -58.39 -12.59
CA PHE A 833 98.88 -57.11 -11.98
C PHE A 833 100.04 -56.35 -12.56
N GLU A 834 99.85 -55.44 -13.46
CA GLU A 834 100.90 -54.63 -14.09
C GLU A 834 100.85 -53.15 -13.56
N VAL A 835 102.01 -52.70 -13.16
CA VAL A 835 102.26 -51.33 -12.78
C VAL A 835 103.30 -50.64 -13.65
N LYS A 836 102.85 -49.66 -14.45
CA LYS A 836 103.74 -48.86 -15.33
C LYS A 836 103.97 -47.52 -14.65
N SER A 837 105.16 -47.28 -14.20
CA SER A 837 105.46 -46.00 -13.64
C SER A 837 106.90 -45.58 -13.96
N GLY A 838 107.21 -44.28 -14.07
CA GLY A 838 108.57 -43.75 -14.28
C GLY A 838 109.47 -44.00 -13.08
N GLN A 839 108.99 -44.14 -11.88
CA GLN A 839 109.72 -44.42 -10.65
C GLN A 839 108.81 -45.11 -9.62
N GLN A 840 109.26 -46.12 -8.95
CA GLN A 840 108.59 -46.77 -7.81
C GLN A 840 109.39 -46.48 -6.56
N LYS A 841 108.76 -45.87 -5.55
CA LYS A 841 109.33 -45.53 -4.27
C LYS A 841 108.52 -46.10 -3.13
N PHE A 842 109.17 -46.99 -2.31
CA PHE A 842 108.54 -47.49 -1.11
C PHE A 842 109.16 -46.79 0.11
N THR A 843 108.35 -46.07 0.92
CA THR A 843 108.80 -45.37 2.07
C THR A 843 108.00 -45.92 3.31
N SER A 844 108.43 -45.53 4.48
CA SER A 844 107.76 -45.93 5.73
C SER A 844 106.33 -45.38 5.75
N GLY A 845 105.45 -46.13 6.36
CA GLY A 845 104.02 -45.74 6.37
C GLY A 845 103.67 -44.42 7.04
N ALA A 846 102.76 -43.67 6.42
CA ALA A 846 102.20 -42.42 6.94
C ALA A 846 100.65 -42.53 7.00
N LYS A 847 100.07 -41.99 8.04
CA LYS A 847 98.63 -41.87 8.17
C LYS A 847 98.07 -40.65 7.48
N VAL A 848 97.04 -40.80 6.74
CA VAL A 848 96.30 -39.71 6.09
C VAL A 848 95.13 -39.39 7.03
N GLU A 849 94.99 -38.08 7.34
CA GLU A 849 93.84 -37.64 8.11
C GLU A 849 92.55 -37.64 7.21
N MET A 850 91.49 -38.30 7.76
CA MET A 850 90.27 -38.32 7.13
C MET A 850 89.38 -37.18 7.62
N LYS A 851 88.91 -36.31 6.73
CA LYS A 851 87.86 -35.32 6.99
C LYS A 851 86.51 -36.02 6.79
N SER A 852 85.90 -36.57 7.82
CA SER A 852 84.53 -37.02 7.79
C SER A 852 83.56 -35.93 8.17
N ARG A 853 82.43 -35.84 7.50
CA ARG A 853 81.28 -35.05 7.92
C ARG A 853 80.37 -35.94 8.82
N GLU A 854 80.24 -35.52 10.07
CA GLU A 854 79.21 -36.15 10.95
C GLU A 854 77.87 -35.50 10.69
N PHE A 855 76.89 -36.30 10.46
CA PHE A 855 75.47 -35.88 10.44
C PHE A 855 74.99 -35.97 11.90
N LYS A 856 74.50 -34.83 12.44
CA LYS A 856 73.78 -34.80 13.71
C LYS A 856 72.36 -35.21 13.41
N GLU A 857 71.83 -36.16 14.15
CA GLU A 857 70.43 -36.44 14.19
C GLU A 857 69.69 -35.17 14.66
N THR A 858 68.86 -34.59 13.77
CA THR A 858 68.11 -33.42 14.14
C THR A 858 66.68 -33.90 14.45
N PRO A 859 66.24 -33.89 15.72
CA PRO A 859 64.89 -34.30 16.04
C PRO A 859 63.84 -33.32 15.41
N CYS A 860 62.81 -33.85 14.92
CA CYS A 860 61.65 -33.09 14.47
C CYS A 860 60.90 -32.56 15.69
N TYR A 861 60.40 -31.35 15.63
CA TYR A 861 59.56 -30.79 16.69
C TYR A 861 58.39 -30.02 16.12
N LEU A 862 57.28 -30.08 16.86
CA LEU A 862 56.05 -29.40 16.48
C LEU A 862 55.52 -28.64 17.69
N THR A 863 55.04 -27.44 17.46
CA THR A 863 54.20 -26.66 18.35
C THR A 863 52.96 -26.28 17.57
N TYR A 864 51.79 -26.59 18.10
CA TYR A 864 50.52 -26.26 17.42
C TYR A 864 49.94 -24.96 18.01
N GLU A 865 49.41 -24.10 17.18
CA GLU A 865 48.74 -22.87 17.59
C GLU A 865 47.24 -22.98 17.31
N ALA A 866 46.42 -23.04 18.36
CA ALA A 866 44.98 -23.12 18.28
C ALA A 866 44.36 -21.73 18.18
N LYS A 867 43.49 -21.54 17.21
CA LYS A 867 42.76 -20.30 16.97
C LYS A 867 41.25 -20.57 16.77
N ASP A 868 40.42 -19.61 17.15
CA ASP A 868 39.00 -19.61 16.83
C ASP A 868 38.73 -19.33 15.32
N LEU A 869 37.48 -19.40 14.92
CA LEU A 869 37.07 -19.11 13.53
C LEU A 869 37.33 -17.65 13.09
N LEU A 870 37.61 -16.76 14.05
CA LEU A 870 37.94 -15.36 13.80
C LEU A 870 39.42 -15.09 13.80
N GLY A 871 40.25 -16.14 14.06
CA GLY A 871 41.72 -16.05 14.08
C GLY A 871 42.33 -15.65 15.43
N ASN A 872 41.54 -15.53 16.49
CA ASN A 872 42.05 -15.21 17.82
C ASN A 872 42.63 -16.46 18.50
N PRO A 873 43.75 -16.37 19.24
CA PRO A 873 44.35 -17.50 19.91
C PRO A 873 43.44 -18.07 21.01
N LEU A 874 43.23 -19.38 20.99
CA LEU A 874 42.50 -20.11 22.02
C LEU A 874 43.42 -20.36 23.23
N ALA A 875 43.57 -19.39 24.10
CA ALA A 875 44.39 -19.44 25.30
C ALA A 875 43.72 -20.25 26.43
N ASN A 876 44.55 -20.92 27.25
CA ASN A 876 44.11 -21.73 28.42
C ASN A 876 43.09 -22.82 28.13
N LYS A 877 43.10 -23.37 26.89
CA LYS A 877 42.23 -24.51 26.50
C LYS A 877 42.98 -25.82 26.70
N LYS A 878 42.36 -26.81 27.30
CA LYS A 878 42.92 -28.15 27.42
C LYS A 878 43.01 -28.80 26.04
N TYR A 879 44.10 -29.49 25.80
CA TYR A 879 44.30 -30.25 24.58
C TYR A 879 44.85 -31.65 24.86
N LEU A 880 44.65 -32.52 23.91
CA LEU A 880 45.17 -33.88 23.86
C LEU A 880 45.89 -34.06 22.52
N MET A 881 47.18 -34.41 22.54
CA MET A 881 47.92 -34.82 21.34
C MET A 881 48.19 -36.29 21.41
N ILE A 882 47.92 -36.98 20.33
CA ILE A 882 48.19 -38.41 20.16
C ILE A 882 49.27 -38.58 19.09
N LEU A 883 50.41 -39.09 19.45
CA LEU A 883 51.55 -39.37 18.59
C LEU A 883 51.27 -40.66 17.80
N GLN A 884 52.00 -40.86 16.71
CA GLN A 884 51.88 -42.04 15.85
C GLN A 884 52.19 -43.36 16.53
N ASN A 885 53.05 -43.29 17.56
CA ASN A 885 53.40 -44.47 18.39
C ASN A 885 52.35 -44.79 19.46
N GLY A 886 51.27 -43.98 19.55
CA GLY A 886 50.24 -44.15 20.54
C GLY A 886 50.42 -43.34 21.83
N ASP A 887 51.56 -42.67 22.01
CA ASP A 887 51.77 -41.81 23.20
C ASP A 887 50.79 -40.64 23.23
N VAL A 888 50.30 -40.32 24.41
CA VAL A 888 49.31 -39.32 24.62
C VAL A 888 49.91 -38.18 25.48
N ILE A 889 49.85 -36.96 24.94
CA ILE A 889 50.34 -35.77 25.60
C ILE A 889 49.15 -34.88 25.90
N GLN A 890 48.95 -34.54 27.17
CA GLN A 890 47.91 -33.65 27.63
C GLN A 890 48.50 -32.35 28.13
N GLY A 891 47.86 -31.24 27.86
CA GLY A 891 48.32 -29.95 28.34
C GLY A 891 47.20 -28.88 28.20
N VAL A 892 47.61 -27.63 28.45
CA VAL A 892 46.76 -26.42 28.30
C VAL A 892 47.50 -25.46 27.39
N THR A 893 46.81 -24.87 26.42
CA THR A 893 47.41 -23.88 25.56
C THR A 893 47.84 -22.64 26.32
N ASP A 894 48.95 -22.03 25.93
CA ASP A 894 49.45 -20.79 26.52
C ASP A 894 48.59 -19.54 26.15
N SER A 895 49.02 -18.38 26.59
CA SER A 895 48.34 -17.10 26.28
C SER A 895 48.28 -16.76 24.78
N GLN A 896 49.08 -17.42 23.96
CA GLN A 896 49.12 -17.29 22.51
C GLN A 896 48.39 -18.45 21.79
N GLY A 897 47.66 -19.30 22.51
CA GLY A 897 46.99 -20.48 21.96
C GLY A 897 47.93 -21.61 21.58
N LYS A 898 49.23 -21.62 22.01
CA LYS A 898 50.25 -22.64 21.63
C LYS A 898 50.24 -23.81 22.58
N THR A 899 50.39 -25.03 22.01
CA THR A 899 50.63 -26.23 22.77
C THR A 899 52.10 -26.29 23.21
N GLN A 900 52.42 -27.19 24.17
CA GLN A 900 53.84 -27.50 24.45
C GLN A 900 54.52 -28.05 23.17
N LYS A 901 55.82 -27.83 23.11
CA LYS A 901 56.68 -28.34 22.03
C LYS A 901 56.83 -29.86 22.18
N VAL A 902 56.46 -30.60 21.16
CA VAL A 902 56.69 -32.03 21.10
C VAL A 902 57.87 -32.29 20.17
N THR A 903 58.73 -33.19 20.57
CA THR A 903 59.93 -33.57 19.81
C THR A 903 59.87 -35.06 19.48
N THR A 904 59.95 -35.36 18.19
CA THR A 904 59.97 -36.76 17.70
C THR A 904 61.26 -37.03 16.94
N PRO A 905 61.73 -38.29 16.94
CA PRO A 905 62.93 -38.63 16.18
C PRO A 905 62.80 -38.44 14.67
N SER A 906 61.63 -38.58 14.14
CA SER A 906 61.32 -38.44 12.73
C SER A 906 59.98 -37.72 12.54
N PRO A 907 59.69 -37.16 11.36
CA PRO A 907 58.35 -36.62 11.10
C PRO A 907 57.27 -37.68 11.24
N GLU A 908 56.29 -37.39 12.08
CA GLU A 908 55.15 -38.30 12.31
C GLU A 908 53.82 -37.51 12.36
N ASN A 909 52.71 -38.19 12.11
CA ASN A 909 51.37 -37.60 12.21
C ASN A 909 50.96 -37.50 13.70
N ILE A 910 50.55 -36.33 14.10
CA ILE A 910 50.06 -36.04 15.47
C ILE A 910 48.59 -35.58 15.35
N SER A 911 47.71 -36.32 16.02
CA SER A 911 46.30 -35.89 16.12
C SER A 911 46.14 -34.98 17.34
N ILE A 912 45.49 -33.83 17.14
CA ILE A 912 45.29 -32.87 18.23
C ILE A 912 43.82 -32.63 18.44
N TYR A 913 43.39 -32.76 19.69
CA TYR A 913 42.01 -32.45 20.10
C TYR A 913 42.03 -31.32 21.13
N ILE A 914 41.19 -30.31 20.96
CA ILE A 914 41.11 -29.16 21.86
C ILE A 914 39.71 -29.13 22.47
N GLU A 915 39.65 -28.95 23.79
CA GLU A 915 38.39 -28.89 24.54
C GLU A 915 37.61 -27.61 24.16
N ASP A 916 36.40 -27.80 23.61
CA ASP A 916 35.44 -26.71 23.34
C ASP A 916 34.33 -26.78 24.39
N GLU A 917 34.00 -25.65 25.03
CA GLU A 917 32.96 -25.54 26.07
C GLU A 917 31.56 -25.87 25.57
N ASN A 918 31.34 -25.95 24.24
CA ASN A 918 30.04 -26.23 23.62
C ASN A 918 29.83 -27.68 23.19
N ILE A 919 30.78 -28.56 23.42
CA ILE A 919 30.64 -29.99 23.10
C ILE A 919 30.74 -30.80 24.38
N ASN A 920 29.61 -31.28 24.87
CA ASN A 920 29.54 -32.24 25.95
C ASN A 920 30.42 -33.46 25.67
N SER A 921 31.36 -33.70 26.58
CA SER A 921 32.27 -34.84 26.69
C SER A 921 31.97 -36.04 25.77
N TYR A 922 32.77 -36.20 24.72
CA TYR A 922 32.90 -37.49 24.07
C TYR A 922 33.67 -38.45 24.98
N ASN A 923 32.98 -39.45 25.50
CA ASN A 923 33.61 -40.59 26.16
C ASN A 923 34.38 -41.40 25.08
N LEU A 924 35.65 -41.08 24.90
CA LEU A 924 36.60 -41.97 24.18
C LEU A 924 36.86 -43.21 25.06
N LYS A 925 36.13 -44.29 24.81
CA LYS A 925 36.56 -45.63 25.26
C LYS A 925 37.73 -46.04 24.38
N ILE A 926 38.94 -45.93 24.90
CA ILE A 926 40.10 -46.60 24.36
C ILE A 926 39.84 -48.13 24.54
N LYS A 927 39.68 -48.87 23.45
CA LYS A 927 39.80 -50.31 23.48
C LYS A 927 41.30 -50.66 23.60
N GLU A 928 41.61 -51.34 24.73
CA GLU A 928 42.91 -52.01 24.87
C GLU A 928 43.18 -53.01 23.76
#